data_b5f0f0b1a4d8da9fb1704122009ab405
#
_entry.id   b5f0f0b1a4d8da9fb1704122009ab405
#
_cell.length_a   1.000
_cell.length_b   1.000
_cell.length_c   1.000
_cell.angle_alpha   90.00
_cell.angle_beta   90.00
_cell.angle_gamma   90.00
#
_symmetry.space_group_name_H-M   'P 1'
#
loop_
_entity.id
_entity.type
_entity.pdbx_description
1 polymer ?
#
loop_
_entity_poly.entity_id
_entity_poly.type
_entity_poly.pdbx_seq_one_letter_code
_entity_poly.pdbx_strand_id
1 'polypeptide(L)'
;MLACGCALSLPAGLWAQPSSTPPAATPATVGSQPATPAPDPQQQRVAAAAALAIARVAQADLRLNGGPDERDFWIAAQMLGIASTLNPKDADILRLLIEAEGGAGESDEVDRLSRRLLELDPQDTVTQLRVISDAISNHQRVEGRLAAYDRFLGQEGRNLDASVRSRLALDAALLAREMGDIEGFARRLTMATELDKTNKDAATLALTFFAARTNDAVGRLELLINVLVADPFDQDVVLAIGRELSTQGAFTGAARFYAYYQTLCAIRGVEMDPLATNELQVVDWMTNGAQSFVDRATSAIEDDRAETMRQRERAKAAGVEEDQLPDPQSRRLPVDTERLRVLASIAIGRADQIDYAVREMNETIERSKAEILDLHRQQELGMDEKAVKEFLRVMTQESTWLRIWAGRDLDGAARDLAQLKSEPATDPRDVQRMEAWLKIRRGQLDEAETELRALKDESLAQVGLATIAELRGRTVEALDQYLAIAQRAPGSPAGAFALTRAEILNEQAGAPRKIEESATAKRLDALALGVPDWLEGMAESPLEFETLQADIVPPESGMLGVLDRLVMRVRLRNTSRMPLGLGPDRPLNSRLLLVPTVRVGSETVRRPSLHGVVNIDRRLRLMPREEMTINVLADNGAVGLLLQETLRDGINVRYRVLQGFRSNRGMFEEGPQCLSLETNGVMRPSSRYAYATASELESVFDKGSPMEVAEAALAMRDRVGTASAERFSGEEAQSLLDALLRRFPHLSRDGKLLLLAILPNSSAMTAMDRLDDVAQHDPDPMVVRFTMMARLPGVDAHALQESQWIGNDLMARTAKAVRERLADNRRTFARPRLPGDAADTPSSPDASPAK
;
A
#
# COMPACT_ATOMS: atom_id res chain seq x y z
N MET A 1 32.32 -26.50 3.70
CA MET A 1 32.18 -26.64 5.15
C MET A 1 32.72 -25.38 5.81
N LEU A 2 31.88 -24.42 6.07
CA LEU A 2 32.13 -23.26 6.95
C LEU A 2 30.82 -23.07 7.73
N ALA A 3 30.83 -23.58 8.94
CA ALA A 3 29.77 -23.38 9.91
C ALA A 3 29.90 -21.95 10.43
N CYS A 4 29.12 -21.03 9.89
CA CYS A 4 28.83 -19.73 10.52
C CYS A 4 27.77 -19.95 11.59
N GLY A 5 28.19 -20.25 12.80
CA GLY A 5 27.33 -20.21 13.97
C GLY A 5 27.06 -18.76 14.37
N CYS A 6 26.03 -18.16 13.83
CA CYS A 6 25.46 -16.93 14.38
C CYS A 6 24.49 -17.31 15.49
N ALA A 7 25.02 -17.49 16.70
CA ALA A 7 24.22 -17.52 17.91
C ALA A 7 23.63 -16.11 18.11
N LEU A 8 22.34 -15.96 17.88
CA LEU A 8 21.57 -14.82 18.34
C LEU A 8 21.41 -14.89 19.86
N SER A 9 22.46 -14.48 20.60
CA SER A 9 22.31 -14.05 21.96
C SER A 9 21.70 -12.66 21.96
N LEU A 10 20.40 -12.56 22.26
CA LEU A 10 19.75 -11.29 22.60
C LEU A 10 20.44 -10.73 23.85
N PRO A 11 21.15 -9.61 23.80
CA PRO A 11 21.64 -8.98 25.01
C PRO A 11 20.45 -8.31 25.72
N ALA A 12 20.02 -8.90 26.81
CA ALA A 12 19.29 -8.17 27.83
C ALA A 12 20.27 -7.13 28.46
N GLY A 13 20.08 -5.86 28.12
CA GLY A 13 20.82 -4.79 28.76
C GLY A 13 21.49 -3.79 27.81
N LEU A 14 20.72 -2.84 27.31
CA LEU A 14 21.25 -1.57 26.83
C LEU A 14 20.21 -0.47 27.08
N TRP A 15 20.04 -0.16 28.37
CA TRP A 15 19.46 1.08 28.84
C TRP A 15 20.58 1.88 29.52
N ALA A 16 21.36 2.62 28.74
CA ALA A 16 22.23 3.65 29.26
C ALA A 16 22.08 4.88 28.33
N GLN A 17 21.50 5.92 28.85
CA GLN A 17 21.50 7.25 28.22
C GLN A 17 22.95 7.79 28.18
N PRO A 18 23.41 8.37 27.08
CA PRO A 18 24.59 9.24 27.11
C PRO A 18 24.16 10.68 27.38
N SER A 19 24.32 11.10 28.61
CA SER A 19 24.49 12.52 28.95
C SER A 19 25.95 12.88 28.75
N SER A 20 26.29 13.60 27.70
CA SER A 20 27.52 14.38 27.63
C SER A 20 27.37 15.56 26.66
N THR A 21 27.14 16.70 27.20
CA THR A 21 27.31 18.01 26.59
C THR A 21 28.77 18.20 26.16
N PRO A 22 29.10 18.53 24.91
CA PRO A 22 30.45 18.89 24.54
C PRO A 22 30.79 20.30 25.04
N PRO A 23 32.04 20.60 25.39
CA PRO A 23 32.45 21.90 25.86
C PRO A 23 32.39 22.96 24.74
N ALA A 24 31.87 24.13 25.08
CA ALA A 24 31.74 25.28 24.23
C ALA A 24 33.12 25.71 23.66
N ALA A 25 33.27 25.66 22.36
CA ALA A 25 34.39 26.27 21.67
C ALA A 25 34.20 27.80 21.65
N THR A 26 35.23 28.52 22.09
CA THR A 26 35.34 29.98 22.08
C THR A 26 35.22 30.49 20.62
N PRO A 27 34.32 31.43 20.30
CA PRO A 27 34.21 31.94 18.94
C PRO A 27 35.39 32.89 18.63
N ALA A 28 36.08 32.57 17.54
CA ALA A 28 37.02 33.52 16.92
C ALA A 28 36.23 34.71 16.38
N THR A 29 36.65 35.90 16.74
CA THR A 29 36.13 37.18 16.25
C THR A 29 36.39 37.32 14.74
N VAL A 30 35.37 37.02 13.94
CA VAL A 30 35.34 37.35 12.49
C VAL A 30 34.73 38.74 12.39
N GLY A 31 35.42 39.62 11.69
CA GLY A 31 35.05 41.03 11.50
C GLY A 31 33.59 41.14 10.97
N SER A 32 32.83 41.96 11.61
CA SER A 32 31.45 42.28 11.29
C SER A 32 31.37 42.96 9.93
N GLN A 33 30.94 42.23 8.90
CA GLN A 33 30.34 42.86 7.72
C GLN A 33 29.00 43.53 8.18
N PRO A 34 28.70 44.72 7.61
CA PRO A 34 27.46 45.42 7.95
C PRO A 34 26.28 44.50 7.63
N ALA A 35 25.48 44.18 8.65
CA ALA A 35 24.28 43.37 8.51
C ALA A 35 23.38 44.02 7.46
N THR A 36 23.06 43.31 6.38
CA THR A 36 22.00 43.68 5.44
C THR A 36 20.71 43.88 6.24
N PRO A 37 20.02 45.02 6.11
CA PRO A 37 18.79 45.25 6.88
C PRO A 37 17.81 44.11 6.63
N ALA A 38 17.21 43.61 7.72
CA ALA A 38 16.19 42.56 7.63
C ALA A 38 15.07 43.05 6.68
N PRO A 39 14.65 42.23 5.71
CA PRO A 39 13.61 42.62 4.77
C PRO A 39 12.32 42.95 5.53
N ASP A 40 11.56 43.92 5.00
CA ASP A 40 10.28 44.36 5.57
C ASP A 40 9.32 43.16 5.69
N PRO A 41 8.73 42.92 6.88
CA PRO A 41 7.77 41.82 7.07
C PRO A 41 6.62 41.83 6.06
N GLN A 42 6.18 43.01 5.62
CA GLN A 42 5.12 43.13 4.61
C GLN A 42 5.60 42.63 3.25
N GLN A 43 6.84 42.99 2.86
CA GLN A 43 7.43 42.50 1.61
C GLN A 43 7.65 40.98 1.65
N GLN A 44 8.09 40.41 2.79
CA GLN A 44 8.22 38.96 2.96
C GLN A 44 6.87 38.22 2.79
N ARG A 45 5.77 38.80 3.31
CA ARG A 45 4.42 38.21 3.13
C ARG A 45 3.99 38.22 1.67
N VAL A 46 4.23 39.30 0.94
CA VAL A 46 3.93 39.38 -0.51
C VAL A 46 4.73 38.35 -1.29
N ALA A 47 6.05 38.24 -1.02
CA ALA A 47 6.93 37.28 -1.67
C ALA A 47 6.48 35.82 -1.40
N ALA A 48 6.13 35.49 -0.16
CA ALA A 48 5.64 34.17 0.21
C ALA A 48 4.29 33.84 -0.47
N ALA A 49 3.37 34.81 -0.52
CA ALA A 49 2.07 34.66 -1.21
C ALA A 49 2.27 34.46 -2.73
N ALA A 50 3.18 35.22 -3.35
CA ALA A 50 3.54 35.08 -4.76
C ALA A 50 4.16 33.72 -5.04
N ALA A 51 5.12 33.28 -4.22
CA ALA A 51 5.75 31.97 -4.35
C ALA A 51 4.73 30.83 -4.32
N LEU A 52 3.80 30.89 -3.38
CA LEU A 52 2.72 29.90 -3.27
C LEU A 52 1.79 29.92 -4.49
N ALA A 53 1.37 31.12 -4.92
CA ALA A 53 0.46 31.27 -6.07
C ALA A 53 1.15 30.69 -7.34
N ILE A 54 2.41 30.96 -7.56
CA ILE A 54 3.21 30.42 -8.66
C ILE A 54 3.32 28.89 -8.57
N ALA A 55 3.59 28.35 -7.38
CA ALA A 55 3.67 26.89 -7.16
C ALA A 55 2.34 26.19 -7.46
N ARG A 56 1.21 26.82 -7.13
CA ARG A 56 -0.13 26.33 -7.49
C ARG A 56 -0.35 26.30 -9.00
N VAL A 57 0.05 27.36 -9.72
CA VAL A 57 -0.03 27.40 -11.18
C VAL A 57 0.79 26.29 -11.81
N ALA A 58 2.05 26.13 -11.40
CA ALA A 58 2.94 25.09 -11.91
C ALA A 58 2.38 23.67 -11.69
N GLN A 59 1.84 23.40 -10.49
CA GLN A 59 1.24 22.09 -10.19
C GLN A 59 -0.09 21.84 -10.90
N ALA A 60 -0.93 22.87 -11.03
CA ALA A 60 -2.18 22.75 -11.79
C ALA A 60 -1.88 22.41 -13.26
N ASP A 61 -0.87 23.01 -13.82
CA ASP A 61 -0.44 22.78 -15.18
C ASP A 61 -0.01 21.30 -15.41
N LEU A 62 0.80 20.74 -14.54
CA LEU A 62 1.21 19.32 -14.59
C LEU A 62 0.05 18.33 -14.42
N ARG A 63 -0.92 18.63 -13.56
CA ARG A 63 -2.05 17.73 -13.27
C ARG A 63 -3.13 17.73 -14.35
N LEU A 64 -3.32 18.85 -15.03
CA LEU A 64 -4.36 19.01 -16.05
C LEU A 64 -3.99 18.38 -17.40
N ASN A 65 -2.73 18.13 -17.61
CA ASN A 65 -2.20 17.68 -18.89
C ASN A 65 -2.14 16.15 -19.06
N GLY A 66 -2.99 15.36 -18.43
CA GLY A 66 -3.27 13.95 -18.73
C GLY A 66 -2.09 13.00 -19.03
N GLY A 67 -0.86 13.41 -18.72
CA GLY A 67 0.42 12.76 -18.99
C GLY A 67 1.43 13.81 -19.41
N PRO A 68 2.03 14.58 -18.45
CA PRO A 68 3.02 15.61 -18.76
C PRO A 68 4.27 14.98 -19.36
N ASP A 69 4.86 15.66 -20.36
CA ASP A 69 6.15 15.29 -20.95
C ASP A 69 7.32 16.07 -20.29
N GLU A 70 8.55 15.76 -20.69
CA GLU A 70 9.75 16.42 -20.18
C GLU A 70 9.70 17.95 -20.28
N ARG A 71 9.09 18.48 -21.33
CA ARG A 71 8.93 19.91 -21.56
C ARG A 71 7.95 20.56 -20.58
N ASP A 72 6.85 19.88 -20.26
CA ASP A 72 5.90 20.38 -19.26
C ASP A 72 6.52 20.43 -17.89
N PHE A 73 7.27 19.38 -17.53
CA PHE A 73 8.05 19.35 -16.30
C PHE A 73 9.09 20.48 -16.29
N TRP A 74 9.78 20.73 -17.40
CA TRP A 74 10.74 21.83 -17.49
C TRP A 74 10.08 23.20 -17.30
N ILE A 75 8.93 23.48 -17.92
CA ILE A 75 8.18 24.73 -17.75
C ILE A 75 7.74 24.86 -16.28
N ALA A 76 7.20 23.81 -15.67
CA ALA A 76 6.84 23.81 -14.27
C ALA A 76 8.04 24.05 -13.35
N ALA A 77 9.20 23.45 -13.65
CA ALA A 77 10.45 23.66 -12.92
C ALA A 77 10.90 25.12 -13.00
N GLN A 78 10.78 25.77 -14.17
CA GLN A 78 11.11 27.19 -14.30
C GLN A 78 10.18 28.08 -13.48
N MET A 79 8.88 27.79 -13.41
CA MET A 79 7.95 28.50 -12.54
C MET A 79 8.27 28.28 -11.05
N LEU A 80 8.52 27.02 -10.65
CA LEU A 80 8.91 26.67 -9.28
C LEU A 80 10.27 27.27 -8.89
N GLY A 81 11.19 27.42 -9.83
CA GLY A 81 12.45 28.15 -9.66
C GLY A 81 12.23 29.61 -9.28
N ILE A 82 11.26 30.27 -9.93
CA ILE A 82 10.83 31.64 -9.55
C ILE A 82 10.26 31.61 -8.11
N ALA A 83 9.35 30.67 -7.82
CA ALA A 83 8.77 30.52 -6.49
C ALA A 83 9.84 30.29 -5.41
N SER A 84 10.83 29.42 -5.65
CA SER A 84 11.95 29.16 -4.73
C SER A 84 12.86 30.39 -4.54
N THR A 85 12.97 31.24 -5.53
CA THR A 85 13.72 32.51 -5.41
C THR A 85 12.98 33.51 -4.52
N LEU A 86 11.65 33.55 -4.58
CA LEU A 86 10.80 34.41 -3.74
C LEU A 86 10.74 33.94 -2.29
N ASN A 87 10.75 32.62 -2.05
CA ASN A 87 10.73 32.01 -0.72
C ASN A 87 11.83 30.94 -0.59
N PRO A 88 13.09 31.33 -0.42
CA PRO A 88 14.24 30.43 -0.47
C PRO A 88 14.37 29.46 0.71
N LYS A 89 13.59 29.64 1.77
CA LYS A 89 13.57 28.77 2.97
C LYS A 89 12.41 27.77 2.97
N ASP A 90 11.58 27.78 1.96
CA ASP A 90 10.44 26.86 1.85
C ASP A 90 10.91 25.51 1.27
N ALA A 91 11.09 24.55 2.16
CA ALA A 91 11.51 23.20 1.78
C ALA A 91 10.46 22.48 0.91
N ASP A 92 9.19 22.82 1.02
CA ASP A 92 8.12 22.17 0.26
C ASP A 92 8.13 22.64 -1.21
N ILE A 93 8.30 23.96 -1.44
CA ILE A 93 8.53 24.49 -2.80
C ILE A 93 9.80 23.89 -3.41
N LEU A 94 10.86 23.73 -2.62
CA LEU A 94 12.09 23.13 -3.09
C LEU A 94 11.92 21.64 -3.49
N ARG A 95 11.13 20.88 -2.74
CA ARG A 95 10.79 19.48 -3.11
C ARG A 95 10.00 19.41 -4.41
N LEU A 96 9.01 20.28 -4.59
CA LEU A 96 8.26 20.37 -5.84
C LEU A 96 9.17 20.72 -7.04
N LEU A 97 10.12 21.62 -6.81
CA LEU A 97 11.11 21.97 -7.85
C LEU A 97 12.02 20.80 -8.20
N ILE A 98 12.50 20.05 -7.21
CA ILE A 98 13.29 18.83 -7.44
C ILE A 98 12.51 17.78 -8.23
N GLU A 99 11.23 17.58 -7.91
CA GLU A 99 10.35 16.67 -8.64
C GLU A 99 10.18 17.11 -10.10
N ALA A 100 9.96 18.39 -10.33
CA ALA A 100 9.79 18.94 -11.67
C ALA A 100 11.10 18.89 -12.50
N GLU A 101 12.26 19.20 -11.91
CA GLU A 101 13.54 19.07 -12.61
C GLU A 101 13.88 17.60 -12.91
N GLY A 102 13.51 16.67 -12.01
CA GLY A 102 13.63 15.24 -12.26
C GLY A 102 12.79 14.77 -13.43
N GLY A 103 11.54 15.22 -13.52
CA GLY A 103 10.65 14.96 -14.66
C GLY A 103 11.15 15.58 -15.97
N ALA A 104 11.86 16.69 -15.89
CA ALA A 104 12.51 17.36 -17.02
C ALA A 104 13.85 16.71 -17.46
N GLY A 105 14.36 15.70 -16.72
CA GLY A 105 15.64 15.05 -17.01
C GLY A 105 16.87 15.86 -16.65
N GLU A 106 16.75 16.96 -15.89
CA GLU A 106 17.84 17.88 -15.53
C GLU A 106 18.59 17.38 -14.27
N SER A 107 19.31 16.25 -14.39
CA SER A 107 19.93 15.53 -13.27
C SER A 107 20.91 16.39 -12.44
N ASP A 108 21.72 17.22 -13.08
CA ASP A 108 22.69 18.09 -12.38
C ASP A 108 21.97 19.11 -11.48
N GLU A 109 20.83 19.63 -11.94
CA GLU A 109 20.02 20.57 -11.18
C GLU A 109 19.33 19.88 -9.99
N VAL A 110 18.81 18.67 -10.20
CA VAL A 110 18.24 17.81 -9.14
C VAL A 110 19.27 17.58 -8.03
N ASP A 111 20.53 17.25 -8.38
CA ASP A 111 21.59 17.03 -7.40
C ASP A 111 21.92 18.32 -6.61
N ARG A 112 22.05 19.45 -7.32
CA ARG A 112 22.31 20.76 -6.69
C ARG A 112 21.20 21.16 -5.71
N LEU A 113 19.94 21.01 -6.11
CA LEU A 113 18.77 21.37 -5.31
C LEU A 113 18.58 20.39 -4.13
N SER A 114 18.89 19.11 -4.33
CA SER A 114 18.84 18.09 -3.28
C SER A 114 19.85 18.39 -2.16
N ARG A 115 21.06 18.83 -2.50
CA ARG A 115 22.04 19.28 -1.48
C ARG A 115 21.53 20.48 -0.71
N ARG A 116 20.92 21.46 -1.39
CA ARG A 116 20.31 22.62 -0.73
C ARG A 116 19.13 22.22 0.16
N LEU A 117 18.34 21.21 -0.24
CA LEU A 117 17.26 20.68 0.59
C LEU A 117 17.80 20.07 1.89
N LEU A 118 18.92 19.35 1.83
CA LEU A 118 19.58 18.80 3.03
C LEU A 118 20.14 19.86 3.98
N GLU A 119 20.45 21.08 3.48
CA GLU A 119 20.79 22.21 4.36
C GLU A 119 19.57 22.70 5.16
N LEU A 120 18.35 22.60 4.58
CA LEU A 120 17.10 22.99 5.23
C LEU A 120 16.51 21.87 6.09
N ASP A 121 16.65 20.62 5.67
CA ASP A 121 16.15 19.41 6.35
C ASP A 121 17.24 18.32 6.38
N PRO A 122 18.22 18.42 7.31
CA PRO A 122 19.32 17.46 7.40
C PRO A 122 18.89 16.04 7.76
N GLN A 123 17.66 15.86 8.18
CA GLN A 123 17.12 14.57 8.57
C GLN A 123 16.36 13.85 7.44
N ASP A 124 16.29 14.43 6.24
CA ASP A 124 15.67 13.81 5.07
C ASP A 124 16.56 12.67 4.53
N THR A 125 16.35 11.46 5.07
CA THR A 125 17.16 10.28 4.71
C THR A 125 16.90 9.80 3.28
N VAL A 126 15.75 10.10 2.70
CA VAL A 126 15.43 9.78 1.30
C VAL A 126 16.27 10.64 0.36
N THR A 127 16.34 11.94 0.64
CA THR A 127 17.18 12.86 -0.13
C THR A 127 18.66 12.56 0.09
N GLN A 128 19.09 12.21 1.32
CA GLN A 128 20.47 11.76 1.57
C GLN A 128 20.86 10.56 0.71
N LEU A 129 19.99 9.53 0.67
CA LEU A 129 20.23 8.34 -0.13
C LEU A 129 20.37 8.71 -1.61
N ARG A 130 19.46 9.53 -2.15
CA ARG A 130 19.49 9.97 -3.55
C ARG A 130 20.80 10.68 -3.90
N VAL A 131 21.21 11.69 -3.12
CA VAL A 131 22.44 12.45 -3.38
C VAL A 131 23.68 11.55 -3.39
N ILE A 132 23.73 10.57 -2.48
CA ILE A 132 24.87 9.65 -2.42
C ILE A 132 24.81 8.66 -3.58
N SER A 133 23.65 8.10 -3.92
CA SER A 133 23.48 7.17 -5.03
C SER A 133 23.83 7.84 -6.37
N ASP A 134 23.41 9.09 -6.58
CA ASP A 134 23.76 9.88 -7.78
C ASP A 134 25.26 10.13 -7.88
N ALA A 135 25.90 10.51 -6.76
CA ALA A 135 27.36 10.70 -6.71
C ALA A 135 28.12 9.40 -7.04
N ILE A 136 27.61 8.23 -6.61
CA ILE A 136 28.19 6.91 -6.91
C ILE A 136 27.96 6.55 -8.39
N SER A 137 26.77 6.81 -8.91
CA SER A 137 26.40 6.48 -10.30
C SER A 137 27.24 7.21 -11.34
N ASN A 138 27.74 8.40 -11.00
CA ASN A 138 28.62 9.19 -11.85
C ASN A 138 30.00 8.55 -12.10
N HIS A 139 30.36 7.49 -11.35
CA HIS A 139 31.55 6.70 -11.68
C HIS A 139 31.30 5.80 -12.89
N GLN A 140 32.02 6.04 -13.96
CA GLN A 140 31.83 5.31 -15.23
C GLN A 140 32.13 3.80 -15.13
N ARG A 141 33.11 3.43 -14.28
CA ARG A 141 33.55 2.04 -14.11
C ARG A 141 32.86 1.41 -12.90
N VAL A 142 32.47 0.15 -13.06
CA VAL A 142 31.79 -0.63 -12.03
C VAL A 142 32.64 -0.78 -10.77
N GLU A 143 33.95 -1.01 -10.93
CA GLU A 143 34.91 -1.08 -9.82
C GLU A 143 34.99 0.26 -9.05
N GLY A 144 34.91 1.38 -9.77
CA GLY A 144 34.87 2.71 -9.17
C GLY A 144 33.60 2.93 -8.34
N ARG A 145 32.45 2.47 -8.83
CA ARG A 145 31.20 2.50 -8.09
C ARG A 145 31.27 1.65 -6.83
N LEU A 146 31.77 0.43 -6.95
CA LEU A 146 31.91 -0.48 -5.80
C LEU A 146 32.85 0.10 -4.73
N ALA A 147 34.01 0.67 -5.14
CA ALA A 147 34.91 1.34 -4.22
C ALA A 147 34.27 2.59 -3.54
N ALA A 148 33.40 3.31 -4.24
CA ALA A 148 32.65 4.42 -3.67
C ALA A 148 31.63 3.92 -2.63
N TYR A 149 30.88 2.86 -2.92
CA TYR A 149 30.00 2.21 -1.91
C TYR A 149 30.81 1.80 -0.67
N ASP A 150 31.97 1.13 -0.84
CA ASP A 150 32.79 0.67 0.30
C ASP A 150 33.31 1.84 1.15
N ARG A 151 33.56 3.03 0.58
CA ARG A 151 33.90 4.24 1.36
C ARG A 151 32.73 4.72 2.23
N PHE A 152 31.52 4.84 1.65
CA PHE A 152 30.32 5.26 2.40
C PHE A 152 29.85 4.21 3.41
N LEU A 153 30.09 2.93 3.17
CA LEU A 153 29.84 1.88 4.15
C LEU A 153 30.91 1.83 5.26
N GLY A 154 32.09 2.37 4.98
CA GLY A 154 33.22 2.48 5.91
C GLY A 154 33.20 3.72 6.79
N GLN A 155 34.39 4.36 6.90
CA GLN A 155 34.58 5.51 7.82
C GLN A 155 33.84 6.78 7.38
N GLU A 156 33.79 7.06 6.09
CA GLU A 156 33.16 8.28 5.55
C GLU A 156 31.66 8.33 5.82
N GLY A 157 31.01 7.17 5.84
CA GLY A 157 29.58 7.09 6.07
C GLY A 157 29.15 6.85 7.53
N ARG A 158 30.04 6.93 8.51
CA ARG A 158 29.70 6.67 9.93
C ARG A 158 28.61 7.59 10.49
N ASN A 159 28.52 8.80 9.98
CA ASN A 159 27.51 9.79 10.39
C ASN A 159 26.20 9.69 9.62
N LEU A 160 26.13 8.82 8.60
CA LEU A 160 24.89 8.56 7.86
C LEU A 160 23.96 7.69 8.70
N ASP A 161 22.64 7.92 8.54
CA ASP A 161 21.66 7.05 9.15
C ASP A 161 21.87 5.58 8.72
N ALA A 162 21.65 4.64 9.63
CA ALA A 162 21.84 3.22 9.36
C ALA A 162 20.91 2.72 8.25
N SER A 163 19.73 3.33 8.07
CA SER A 163 18.82 2.99 6.97
C SER A 163 19.40 3.38 5.60
N VAL A 164 20.04 4.53 5.49
CA VAL A 164 20.76 4.96 4.28
C VAL A 164 21.90 3.99 3.96
N ARG A 165 22.72 3.68 4.96
CA ARG A 165 23.83 2.73 4.81
C ARG A 165 23.35 1.33 4.41
N SER A 166 22.23 0.89 4.95
CA SER A 166 21.62 -0.40 4.58
C SER A 166 21.19 -0.45 3.10
N ARG A 167 20.60 0.64 2.57
CA ARG A 167 20.25 0.72 1.13
C ARG A 167 21.49 0.73 0.26
N LEU A 168 22.52 1.51 0.62
CA LEU A 168 23.80 1.51 -0.09
C LEU A 168 24.49 0.13 -0.06
N ALA A 169 24.40 -0.60 1.06
CA ALA A 169 24.94 -1.96 1.15
C ALA A 169 24.18 -2.96 0.24
N LEU A 170 22.87 -2.78 0.13
CA LEU A 170 22.05 -3.57 -0.79
C LEU A 170 22.42 -3.29 -2.25
N ASP A 171 22.54 -2.02 -2.64
CA ASP A 171 22.93 -1.62 -3.99
C ASP A 171 24.34 -2.15 -4.34
N ALA A 172 25.29 -2.06 -3.40
CA ALA A 172 26.63 -2.62 -3.54
C ALA A 172 26.60 -4.15 -3.64
N ALA A 173 25.69 -4.82 -2.94
CA ALA A 173 25.50 -6.27 -3.07
C ALA A 173 25.01 -6.63 -4.47
N LEU A 174 23.98 -5.95 -4.97
CA LEU A 174 23.44 -6.20 -6.32
C LEU A 174 24.51 -5.99 -7.39
N LEU A 175 25.31 -4.93 -7.28
CA LEU A 175 26.42 -4.67 -8.17
C LEU A 175 27.49 -5.77 -8.12
N ALA A 176 27.85 -6.27 -6.93
CA ALA A 176 28.77 -7.38 -6.77
C ALA A 176 28.23 -8.66 -7.44
N ARG A 177 26.91 -8.92 -7.35
CA ARG A 177 26.26 -10.05 -8.02
C ARG A 177 26.34 -9.95 -9.55
N GLU A 178 26.12 -8.74 -10.10
CA GLU A 178 26.27 -8.49 -11.55
C GLU A 178 27.69 -8.76 -12.04
N MET A 179 28.71 -8.50 -11.21
CA MET A 179 30.11 -8.80 -11.49
C MET A 179 30.46 -10.29 -11.32
N GLY A 180 29.55 -11.13 -10.81
CA GLY A 180 29.80 -12.53 -10.50
C GLY A 180 30.53 -12.75 -9.15
N ASP A 181 30.74 -11.71 -8.35
CA ASP A 181 31.33 -11.81 -7.01
C ASP A 181 30.26 -12.24 -5.98
N ILE A 182 30.02 -13.55 -5.92
CA ILE A 182 28.99 -14.13 -5.05
C ILE A 182 29.34 -13.99 -3.56
N GLU A 183 30.62 -14.03 -3.21
CA GLU A 183 31.05 -13.83 -1.81
C GLU A 183 30.87 -12.36 -1.38
N GLY A 184 31.27 -11.45 -2.24
CA GLY A 184 31.02 -10.01 -2.04
C GLY A 184 29.54 -9.66 -1.96
N PHE A 185 28.72 -10.27 -2.80
CA PHE A 185 27.26 -10.16 -2.74
C PHE A 185 26.74 -10.63 -1.37
N ALA A 186 27.04 -11.87 -0.96
CA ALA A 186 26.55 -12.43 0.31
C ALA A 186 26.95 -11.57 1.52
N ARG A 187 28.22 -11.16 1.58
CA ARG A 187 28.74 -10.32 2.68
C ARG A 187 28.02 -8.97 2.77
N ARG A 188 27.82 -8.26 1.63
CA ARG A 188 27.15 -6.96 1.61
C ARG A 188 25.66 -7.06 1.86
N LEU A 189 25.04 -8.13 1.38
CA LEU A 189 23.63 -8.42 1.66
C LEU A 189 23.39 -8.67 3.16
N THR A 190 24.26 -9.44 3.81
CA THR A 190 24.22 -9.62 5.28
C THR A 190 24.41 -8.28 5.99
N MET A 191 25.38 -7.46 5.57
CA MET A 191 25.57 -6.12 6.12
C MET A 191 24.31 -5.25 5.97
N ALA A 192 23.63 -5.30 4.83
CA ALA A 192 22.39 -4.54 4.62
C ALA A 192 21.32 -4.92 5.64
N THR A 193 21.10 -6.22 5.88
CA THR A 193 20.09 -6.70 6.85
C THR A 193 20.49 -6.43 8.31
N GLU A 194 21.77 -6.36 8.62
CA GLU A 194 22.27 -6.03 9.97
C GLU A 194 22.16 -4.54 10.29
N LEU A 195 22.46 -3.67 9.31
CA LEU A 195 22.40 -2.21 9.47
C LEU A 195 20.97 -1.70 9.70
N ASP A 196 20.01 -2.27 9.00
CA ASP A 196 18.60 -1.86 9.13
C ASP A 196 17.64 -3.02 8.97
N LYS A 197 17.03 -3.44 10.06
CA LYS A 197 16.03 -4.51 10.07
C LYS A 197 14.72 -4.14 9.34
N THR A 198 14.48 -2.86 9.06
CA THR A 198 13.30 -2.42 8.29
C THR A 198 13.51 -2.45 6.77
N ASN A 199 14.73 -2.85 6.31
CA ASN A 199 15.01 -2.98 4.89
C ASN A 199 14.42 -4.27 4.33
N LYS A 200 13.11 -4.24 4.00
CA LYS A 200 12.36 -5.37 3.46
C LYS A 200 13.01 -5.96 2.20
N ASP A 201 13.56 -5.11 1.32
CA ASP A 201 14.17 -5.57 0.07
C ASP A 201 15.42 -6.41 0.34
N ALA A 202 16.27 -5.96 1.28
CA ALA A 202 17.44 -6.72 1.70
C ALA A 202 17.05 -8.03 2.40
N ALA A 203 16.04 -8.01 3.27
CA ALA A 203 15.57 -9.20 3.98
C ALA A 203 14.96 -10.23 3.01
N THR A 204 14.13 -9.79 2.05
CA THR A 204 13.51 -10.65 1.03
C THR A 204 14.55 -11.24 0.08
N LEU A 205 15.53 -10.44 -0.34
CA LEU A 205 16.63 -10.93 -1.17
C LEU A 205 17.51 -11.94 -0.41
N ALA A 206 17.76 -11.69 0.89
CA ALA A 206 18.49 -12.61 1.75
C ALA A 206 17.73 -13.93 1.92
N LEU A 207 16.43 -13.90 2.15
CA LEU A 207 15.57 -15.08 2.20
C LEU A 207 15.72 -15.88 0.89
N THR A 208 15.51 -15.23 -0.26
CA THR A 208 15.59 -15.91 -1.57
C THR A 208 16.97 -16.52 -1.84
N PHE A 209 18.03 -15.80 -1.49
CA PHE A 209 19.40 -16.26 -1.76
C PHE A 209 19.87 -17.35 -0.81
N PHE A 210 19.68 -17.20 0.50
CA PHE A 210 20.20 -18.12 1.50
C PHE A 210 19.29 -19.34 1.70
N ALA A 211 17.95 -19.20 1.64
CA ALA A 211 17.04 -20.33 1.80
C ALA A 211 17.25 -21.42 0.74
N ALA A 212 17.54 -21.01 -0.50
CA ALA A 212 17.85 -21.96 -1.59
C ALA A 212 19.16 -22.75 -1.39
N ARG A 213 20.01 -22.30 -0.46
CA ARG A 213 21.35 -22.87 -0.20
C ARG A 213 21.45 -23.59 1.15
N THR A 214 20.42 -23.49 1.99
CA THR A 214 20.40 -24.17 3.28
C THR A 214 19.35 -25.27 3.33
N ASN A 215 19.73 -26.44 3.85
CA ASN A 215 18.79 -27.50 4.20
C ASN A 215 18.32 -27.40 5.67
N ASP A 216 18.81 -26.41 6.40
CA ASP A 216 18.48 -26.18 7.80
C ASP A 216 17.16 -25.42 7.93
N ALA A 217 16.14 -26.09 8.47
CA ALA A 217 14.83 -25.50 8.72
C ALA A 217 14.89 -24.33 9.72
N VAL A 218 15.79 -24.38 10.69
CA VAL A 218 16.00 -23.31 11.69
C VAL A 218 16.50 -22.05 10.98
N GLY A 219 17.52 -22.19 10.13
CA GLY A 219 18.06 -21.07 9.35
C GLY A 219 17.02 -20.48 8.38
N ARG A 220 16.15 -21.31 7.77
CA ARG A 220 15.05 -20.79 6.93
C ARG A 220 14.03 -20.00 7.74
N LEU A 221 13.67 -20.50 8.93
CA LEU A 221 12.74 -19.78 9.81
C LEU A 221 13.32 -18.44 10.29
N GLU A 222 14.61 -18.38 10.64
CA GLU A 222 15.29 -17.13 11.00
C GLU A 222 15.24 -16.09 9.85
N LEU A 223 15.43 -16.53 8.61
CA LEU A 223 15.33 -15.66 7.43
C LEU A 223 13.90 -15.15 7.23
N LEU A 224 12.88 -15.99 7.39
CA LEU A 224 11.47 -15.59 7.33
C LEU A 224 11.13 -14.59 8.45
N ILE A 225 11.59 -14.82 9.67
CA ILE A 225 11.42 -13.89 10.78
C ILE A 225 12.10 -12.54 10.51
N ASN A 226 13.25 -12.50 9.85
CA ASN A 226 13.86 -11.22 9.45
C ASN A 226 12.98 -10.42 8.47
N VAL A 227 12.30 -11.09 7.52
CA VAL A 227 11.34 -10.41 6.62
C VAL A 227 10.11 -9.96 7.40
N LEU A 228 9.60 -10.77 8.32
CA LEU A 228 8.48 -10.41 9.21
C LEU A 228 8.81 -9.18 10.08
N VAL A 229 10.03 -9.07 10.59
CA VAL A 229 10.48 -7.89 11.34
C VAL A 229 10.53 -6.65 10.46
N ALA A 230 10.91 -6.80 9.18
CA ALA A 230 10.92 -5.69 8.24
C ALA A 230 9.51 -5.23 7.84
N ASP A 231 8.56 -6.17 7.76
CA ASP A 231 7.16 -5.90 7.48
C ASP A 231 6.27 -6.89 8.25
N PRO A 232 5.79 -6.50 9.42
CA PRO A 232 4.91 -7.33 10.25
C PRO A 232 3.58 -7.70 9.58
N PHE A 233 3.17 -6.92 8.59
CA PHE A 233 1.88 -7.07 7.92
C PHE A 233 1.97 -7.85 6.59
N ASP A 234 3.12 -8.41 6.27
CA ASP A 234 3.31 -9.24 5.08
C ASP A 234 2.64 -10.60 5.26
N GLN A 235 1.45 -10.72 4.67
CA GLN A 235 0.60 -11.90 4.76
C GLN A 235 1.27 -13.16 4.22
N ASP A 236 2.04 -13.03 3.12
CA ASP A 236 2.70 -14.17 2.48
C ASP A 236 3.83 -14.73 3.36
N VAL A 237 4.54 -13.83 4.04
CA VAL A 237 5.61 -14.22 4.97
C VAL A 237 5.04 -14.90 6.22
N VAL A 238 3.94 -14.37 6.78
CA VAL A 238 3.27 -14.98 7.94
C VAL A 238 2.79 -16.40 7.59
N LEU A 239 2.18 -16.58 6.41
CA LEU A 239 1.76 -17.90 5.93
C LEU A 239 2.96 -18.83 5.70
N ALA A 240 4.06 -18.32 5.10
CA ALA A 240 5.27 -19.12 4.87
C ALA A 240 5.91 -19.60 6.20
N ILE A 241 5.87 -18.77 7.26
CA ILE A 241 6.31 -19.17 8.60
C ILE A 241 5.42 -20.30 9.14
N GLY A 242 4.10 -20.16 9.07
CA GLY A 242 3.16 -21.20 9.49
C GLY A 242 3.42 -22.54 8.76
N ARG A 243 3.66 -22.49 7.46
CA ARG A 243 3.97 -23.66 6.62
C ARG A 243 5.31 -24.30 6.97
N GLU A 244 6.37 -23.50 7.16
CA GLU A 244 7.68 -24.04 7.57
C GLU A 244 7.56 -24.76 8.92
N LEU A 245 6.89 -24.16 9.88
CA LEU A 245 6.69 -24.75 11.22
C LEU A 245 5.86 -26.05 11.15
N SER A 246 4.73 -26.05 10.45
CA SER A 246 3.85 -27.22 10.35
C SER A 246 4.53 -28.40 9.65
N THR A 247 5.29 -28.14 8.57
CA THR A 247 6.02 -29.20 7.83
C THR A 247 7.14 -29.85 8.65
N GLN A 248 7.62 -29.17 9.67
CA GLN A 248 8.66 -29.67 10.59
C GLN A 248 8.08 -30.25 11.89
N GLY A 249 6.74 -30.17 12.08
CA GLY A 249 6.06 -30.65 13.27
C GLY A 249 6.09 -29.72 14.48
N ALA A 250 6.43 -28.44 14.28
CA ALA A 250 6.39 -27.39 15.30
C ALA A 250 4.97 -26.77 15.34
N PHE A 251 4.02 -27.52 15.89
CA PHE A 251 2.60 -27.20 15.76
C PHE A 251 2.15 -26.05 16.64
N THR A 252 2.78 -25.81 17.79
CA THR A 252 2.42 -24.69 18.68
C THR A 252 2.72 -23.35 18.01
N GLY A 253 3.91 -23.21 17.43
CA GLY A 253 4.27 -22.03 16.64
C GLY A 253 3.45 -21.91 15.37
N ALA A 254 3.20 -23.02 14.65
CA ALA A 254 2.39 -23.04 13.46
C ALA A 254 0.96 -22.53 13.73
N ALA A 255 0.31 -23.01 14.79
CA ALA A 255 -1.03 -22.57 15.19
C ALA A 255 -1.08 -21.05 15.41
N ARG A 256 -0.08 -20.49 16.09
CA ARG A 256 0.06 -19.05 16.32
C ARG A 256 0.13 -18.27 14.99
N PHE A 257 1.00 -18.67 14.07
CA PHE A 257 1.20 -17.95 12.82
C PHE A 257 0.04 -18.11 11.82
N TYR A 258 -0.66 -19.24 11.81
CA TYR A 258 -1.91 -19.39 11.06
C TYR A 258 -3.04 -18.52 11.63
N ALA A 259 -3.16 -18.39 12.96
CA ALA A 259 -4.11 -17.47 13.58
C ALA A 259 -3.78 -16.02 13.21
N TYR A 260 -2.50 -15.65 13.22
CA TYR A 260 -2.07 -14.32 12.77
C TYR A 260 -2.37 -14.08 11.28
N TYR A 261 -2.14 -15.07 10.42
CA TYR A 261 -2.52 -15.00 9.00
C TYR A 261 -4.03 -14.80 8.83
N GLN A 262 -4.83 -15.52 9.59
CA GLN A 262 -6.30 -15.35 9.61
C GLN A 262 -6.71 -13.93 10.01
N THR A 263 -6.09 -13.37 11.04
CA THR A 263 -6.31 -11.98 11.47
C THR A 263 -5.98 -10.99 10.35
N LEU A 264 -4.84 -11.16 9.68
CA LEU A 264 -4.46 -10.30 8.54
C LEU A 264 -5.44 -10.41 7.35
N CYS A 265 -5.95 -11.62 7.05
CA CYS A 265 -6.98 -11.82 6.04
C CYS A 265 -8.28 -11.08 6.40
N ALA A 266 -8.73 -11.22 7.66
CA ALA A 266 -9.94 -10.57 8.15
C ALA A 266 -9.85 -9.03 8.08
N ILE A 267 -8.72 -8.44 8.51
CA ILE A 267 -8.47 -7.01 8.44
C ILE A 267 -8.48 -6.52 6.98
N ARG A 268 -7.96 -7.33 6.05
CA ARG A 268 -7.93 -6.99 4.61
C ARG A 268 -9.28 -7.23 3.91
N GLY A 269 -10.25 -7.85 4.58
CA GLY A 269 -11.50 -8.26 3.96
C GLY A 269 -11.29 -9.28 2.83
N VAL A 270 -10.25 -10.11 2.93
CA VAL A 270 -9.90 -11.14 1.95
C VAL A 270 -10.16 -12.51 2.59
N GLU A 271 -10.76 -13.41 1.85
CA GLU A 271 -10.91 -14.79 2.29
C GLU A 271 -9.55 -15.48 2.38
N MET A 272 -9.38 -16.35 3.37
CA MET A 272 -8.19 -17.18 3.48
C MET A 272 -8.06 -18.09 2.25
N ASP A 273 -6.81 -18.32 1.83
CA ASP A 273 -6.50 -19.36 0.86
C ASP A 273 -7.07 -20.71 1.33
N PRO A 274 -7.86 -21.42 0.51
CA PRO A 274 -8.44 -22.72 0.88
C PRO A 274 -7.40 -23.74 1.34
N LEU A 275 -6.20 -23.72 0.73
CA LEU A 275 -5.09 -24.60 1.15
C LEU A 275 -4.60 -24.22 2.55
N ALA A 276 -4.44 -22.93 2.85
CA ALA A 276 -4.05 -22.45 4.17
C ALA A 276 -5.11 -22.78 5.24
N THR A 277 -6.38 -22.71 4.87
CA THR A 277 -7.49 -23.12 5.75
C THR A 277 -7.38 -24.61 6.10
N ASN A 278 -7.11 -25.46 5.13
CA ASN A 278 -6.91 -26.89 5.35
C ASN A 278 -5.67 -27.18 6.20
N GLU A 279 -4.55 -26.48 5.93
CA GLU A 279 -3.31 -26.57 6.72
C GLU A 279 -3.55 -26.16 8.19
N LEU A 280 -4.28 -25.07 8.43
CA LEU A 280 -4.67 -24.63 9.79
C LEU A 280 -5.46 -25.71 10.52
N GLN A 281 -6.39 -26.38 9.85
CA GLN A 281 -7.21 -27.44 10.46
C GLN A 281 -6.38 -28.68 10.82
N VAL A 282 -5.39 -29.03 9.98
CA VAL A 282 -4.44 -30.10 10.33
C VAL A 282 -3.63 -29.72 11.56
N VAL A 283 -3.15 -28.46 11.61
CA VAL A 283 -2.41 -27.95 12.79
C VAL A 283 -3.30 -27.94 14.04
N ASP A 284 -4.57 -27.55 13.92
CA ASP A 284 -5.54 -27.59 15.02
C ASP A 284 -5.77 -29.02 15.52
N TRP A 285 -5.92 -30.00 14.61
CA TRP A 285 -5.98 -31.41 14.97
C TRP A 285 -4.73 -31.86 15.72
N MET A 286 -3.54 -31.50 15.25
CA MET A 286 -2.26 -31.89 15.84
C MET A 286 -1.99 -31.23 17.20
N THR A 287 -2.46 -30.01 17.39
CA THR A 287 -2.25 -29.23 18.63
C THR A 287 -3.26 -29.62 19.73
N ASN A 288 -4.52 -29.82 19.35
CA ASN A 288 -5.62 -30.01 20.30
C ASN A 288 -6.14 -31.46 20.38
N GLY A 289 -5.59 -32.33 19.53
CA GLY A 289 -5.98 -33.74 19.44
C GLY A 289 -7.19 -34.01 18.55
N ALA A 290 -7.26 -35.22 18.00
CA ALA A 290 -8.27 -35.64 17.04
C ALA A 290 -9.71 -35.54 17.61
N GLN A 291 -9.95 -35.95 18.86
CA GLN A 291 -11.29 -35.91 19.46
C GLN A 291 -11.78 -34.46 19.61
N SER A 292 -10.95 -33.55 20.10
CA SER A 292 -11.30 -32.14 20.25
C SER A 292 -11.58 -31.49 18.89
N PHE A 293 -10.81 -31.83 17.84
CA PHE A 293 -11.04 -31.36 16.49
C PHE A 293 -12.40 -31.83 15.95
N VAL A 294 -12.74 -33.15 16.10
CA VAL A 294 -14.04 -33.72 15.66
C VAL A 294 -15.19 -33.08 16.41
N ASP A 295 -15.06 -32.88 17.71
CA ASP A 295 -16.11 -32.26 18.55
C ASP A 295 -16.37 -30.81 18.15
N ARG A 296 -15.33 -30.00 17.94
CA ARG A 296 -15.48 -28.61 17.45
C ARG A 296 -16.12 -28.54 16.06
N ALA A 297 -15.65 -29.36 15.12
CA ALA A 297 -16.22 -29.39 13.77
C ALA A 297 -17.69 -29.83 13.79
N THR A 298 -18.04 -30.77 14.66
CA THR A 298 -19.43 -31.23 14.86
C THR A 298 -20.28 -30.11 15.47
N SER A 299 -19.81 -29.46 16.54
CA SER A 299 -20.52 -28.34 17.18
C SER A 299 -20.74 -27.18 16.20
N ALA A 300 -19.75 -26.86 15.35
CA ALA A 300 -19.88 -25.79 14.36
C ALA A 300 -21.05 -26.06 13.37
N ILE A 301 -21.24 -27.32 12.95
CA ILE A 301 -22.37 -27.71 12.09
C ILE A 301 -23.71 -27.58 12.85
N GLU A 302 -23.75 -28.04 14.09
CA GLU A 302 -24.97 -28.02 14.92
C GLU A 302 -25.37 -26.59 15.28
N ASP A 303 -24.43 -25.73 15.63
CA ASP A 303 -24.64 -24.32 15.92
C ASP A 303 -25.14 -23.53 14.68
N ASP A 304 -24.55 -23.78 13.52
CA ASP A 304 -24.97 -23.17 12.26
C ASP A 304 -26.40 -23.60 11.87
N ARG A 305 -26.73 -24.88 12.02
CA ARG A 305 -28.09 -25.39 11.85
C ARG A 305 -29.08 -24.74 12.81
N ALA A 306 -28.72 -24.63 14.08
CA ALA A 306 -29.58 -24.00 15.09
C ALA A 306 -29.81 -22.52 14.77
N GLU A 307 -28.79 -21.78 14.33
CA GLU A 307 -28.92 -20.39 13.95
C GLU A 307 -29.79 -20.24 12.68
N THR A 308 -29.55 -21.05 11.67
CA THR A 308 -30.38 -21.07 10.44
C THR A 308 -31.83 -21.37 10.74
N MET A 309 -32.12 -22.31 11.64
CA MET A 309 -33.49 -22.57 12.10
C MET A 309 -34.11 -21.37 12.81
N ARG A 310 -33.37 -20.69 13.68
CA ARG A 310 -33.85 -19.45 14.30
C ARG A 310 -34.13 -18.35 13.28
N GLN A 311 -33.28 -18.19 12.27
CA GLN A 311 -33.49 -17.24 11.18
C GLN A 311 -34.74 -17.59 10.37
N ARG A 312 -34.92 -18.86 10.04
CA ARG A 312 -36.11 -19.39 9.36
C ARG A 312 -37.40 -19.08 10.13
N GLU A 313 -37.41 -19.32 11.44
CA GLU A 313 -38.58 -19.02 12.28
C GLU A 313 -38.89 -17.50 12.32
N ARG A 314 -37.85 -16.65 12.43
CA ARG A 314 -38.00 -15.20 12.38
C ARG A 314 -38.53 -14.72 11.03
N ALA A 315 -38.03 -15.27 9.91
CA ALA A 315 -38.45 -14.92 8.56
C ALA A 315 -39.90 -15.38 8.33
N LYS A 316 -40.28 -16.60 8.81
CA LYS A 316 -41.65 -17.09 8.76
C LYS A 316 -42.62 -16.22 9.57
N ALA A 317 -42.20 -15.77 10.74
CA ALA A 317 -42.98 -14.83 11.57
C ALA A 317 -43.11 -13.43 10.92
N ALA A 318 -42.16 -13.03 10.07
CA ALA A 318 -42.20 -11.82 9.28
C ALA A 318 -43.01 -11.97 7.96
N GLY A 319 -43.61 -13.13 7.67
CA GLY A 319 -44.44 -13.40 6.49
C GLY A 319 -43.65 -13.70 5.22
N VAL A 320 -42.40 -14.13 5.30
CA VAL A 320 -41.61 -14.57 4.14
C VAL A 320 -42.18 -15.92 3.66
N GLU A 321 -42.31 -16.06 2.34
CA GLU A 321 -42.80 -17.30 1.72
C GLU A 321 -41.81 -18.47 1.93
N GLU A 322 -42.35 -19.69 1.94
CA GLU A 322 -41.62 -20.90 2.35
C GLU A 322 -40.44 -21.24 1.44
N ASP A 323 -40.53 -20.90 0.16
CA ASP A 323 -39.50 -21.06 -0.86
C ASP A 323 -38.34 -20.05 -0.73
N GLN A 324 -38.58 -18.93 -0.04
CA GLN A 324 -37.58 -17.88 0.26
C GLN A 324 -36.96 -18.03 1.66
N LEU A 325 -37.43 -19.01 2.44
CA LEU A 325 -36.87 -19.20 3.78
C LEU A 325 -35.48 -19.83 3.69
N PRO A 326 -34.54 -19.44 4.59
CA PRO A 326 -33.23 -20.06 4.65
C PRO A 326 -33.32 -21.58 4.81
N ASP A 327 -32.62 -22.33 3.98
CA ASP A 327 -32.52 -23.79 4.10
C ASP A 327 -31.60 -24.14 5.29
N PRO A 328 -32.06 -24.85 6.33
CA PRO A 328 -31.24 -25.23 7.48
C PRO A 328 -30.01 -26.06 7.11
N GLN A 329 -30.01 -26.61 5.89
CA GLN A 329 -28.90 -27.40 5.38
C GLN A 329 -28.02 -26.62 4.41
N SER A 330 -28.31 -25.34 4.11
CA SER A 330 -27.57 -24.52 3.14
C SER A 330 -26.15 -24.20 3.54
N ARG A 331 -25.88 -24.07 4.82
CA ARG A 331 -24.53 -23.83 5.35
C ARG A 331 -23.94 -25.15 5.84
N ARG A 332 -22.76 -25.44 5.34
CA ARG A 332 -21.99 -26.63 5.71
C ARG A 332 -20.53 -26.29 5.74
N LEU A 333 -19.74 -27.11 6.45
CA LEU A 333 -18.29 -26.97 6.38
C LEU A 333 -17.82 -27.20 4.94
N PRO A 334 -16.72 -26.54 4.51
CA PRO A 334 -16.08 -26.83 3.24
C PRO A 334 -15.74 -28.33 3.10
N VAL A 335 -15.78 -28.85 1.88
CA VAL A 335 -15.49 -30.29 1.59
C VAL A 335 -14.17 -30.74 2.23
N ASP A 336 -13.14 -29.90 2.20
CA ASP A 336 -11.84 -30.22 2.79
C ASP A 336 -11.89 -30.36 4.31
N THR A 337 -12.67 -29.51 4.99
CA THR A 337 -12.90 -29.63 6.45
C THR A 337 -13.65 -30.90 6.80
N GLU A 338 -14.69 -31.23 6.04
CA GLU A 338 -15.44 -32.47 6.21
C GLU A 338 -14.57 -33.70 6.00
N ARG A 339 -13.70 -33.68 5.00
CA ARG A 339 -12.70 -34.73 4.75
C ARG A 339 -11.81 -34.97 5.98
N LEU A 340 -11.25 -33.87 6.55
CA LEU A 340 -10.40 -33.97 7.74
C LEU A 340 -11.18 -34.50 8.94
N ARG A 341 -12.43 -34.10 9.11
CA ARG A 341 -13.30 -34.61 10.18
C ARG A 341 -13.55 -36.12 10.04
N VAL A 342 -13.82 -36.59 8.81
CA VAL A 342 -13.94 -38.03 8.52
C VAL A 342 -12.64 -38.77 8.88
N LEU A 343 -11.49 -38.25 8.42
CA LEU A 343 -10.18 -38.86 8.69
C LEU A 343 -9.86 -38.92 10.19
N ALA A 344 -10.13 -37.83 10.92
CA ALA A 344 -9.94 -37.78 12.38
C ALA A 344 -10.87 -38.77 13.11
N SER A 345 -12.16 -38.87 12.69
CA SER A 345 -13.11 -39.84 13.24
C SER A 345 -12.67 -41.30 13.03
N ILE A 346 -12.12 -41.58 11.81
CA ILE A 346 -11.59 -42.93 11.49
C ILE A 346 -10.33 -43.21 12.37
N ALA A 347 -9.44 -42.21 12.56
CA ALA A 347 -8.26 -42.34 13.35
C ALA A 347 -8.62 -42.66 14.84
N ILE A 348 -9.66 -42.01 15.38
CA ILE A 348 -10.19 -42.28 16.74
C ILE A 348 -10.82 -43.67 16.83
N GLY A 349 -11.50 -44.11 15.76
CA GLY A 349 -12.08 -45.46 15.68
C GLY A 349 -13.47 -45.60 16.31
N ARG A 350 -14.19 -44.50 16.59
CA ARG A 350 -15.56 -44.54 17.16
C ARG A 350 -16.59 -44.64 16.07
N ALA A 351 -17.32 -45.75 16.01
CA ALA A 351 -18.26 -46.08 14.94
C ALA A 351 -19.37 -45.03 14.75
N ASP A 352 -19.91 -44.51 15.86
CA ASP A 352 -20.94 -43.47 15.89
C ASP A 352 -20.48 -42.16 15.23
N GLN A 353 -19.27 -41.73 15.53
CA GLN A 353 -18.65 -40.52 14.95
C GLN A 353 -18.30 -40.72 13.47
N ILE A 354 -17.81 -41.91 13.10
CA ILE A 354 -17.48 -42.23 11.70
C ILE A 354 -18.77 -42.20 10.87
N ASP A 355 -19.87 -42.85 11.34
CA ASP A 355 -21.14 -42.91 10.64
C ASP A 355 -21.75 -41.51 10.44
N TYR A 356 -21.66 -40.65 11.46
CA TYR A 356 -22.12 -39.27 11.38
C TYR A 356 -21.29 -38.47 10.39
N ALA A 357 -19.94 -38.48 10.51
CA ALA A 357 -19.04 -37.71 9.67
C ALA A 357 -19.12 -38.13 8.18
N VAL A 358 -19.22 -39.45 7.89
CA VAL A 358 -19.34 -39.94 6.50
C VAL A 358 -20.68 -39.53 5.88
N ARG A 359 -21.77 -39.58 6.64
CA ARG A 359 -23.08 -39.14 6.16
C ARG A 359 -23.06 -37.67 5.80
N GLU A 360 -22.60 -36.78 6.69
CA GLU A 360 -22.50 -35.34 6.47
C GLU A 360 -21.61 -35.01 5.25
N MET A 361 -20.46 -35.67 5.14
CA MET A 361 -19.57 -35.51 4.00
C MET A 361 -20.22 -35.87 2.67
N ASN A 362 -20.91 -37.03 2.60
CA ASN A 362 -21.60 -37.42 1.40
C ASN A 362 -22.73 -36.45 1.03
N GLU A 363 -23.50 -35.97 2.00
CA GLU A 363 -24.53 -34.95 1.78
C GLU A 363 -23.91 -33.63 1.30
N THR A 364 -22.74 -33.21 1.82
CA THR A 364 -22.03 -32.03 1.38
C THR A 364 -21.55 -32.19 -0.07
N ILE A 365 -20.99 -33.36 -0.44
CA ILE A 365 -20.54 -33.64 -1.82
C ILE A 365 -21.72 -33.65 -2.78
N GLU A 366 -22.82 -34.35 -2.47
CA GLU A 366 -23.98 -34.44 -3.39
C GLU A 366 -24.61 -33.06 -3.59
N ARG A 367 -24.66 -32.23 -2.57
CA ARG A 367 -25.12 -30.84 -2.68
C ARG A 367 -24.18 -30.00 -3.57
N SER A 368 -22.87 -30.05 -3.32
CA SER A 368 -21.90 -29.33 -4.15
C SER A 368 -21.99 -29.74 -5.63
N LYS A 369 -22.23 -31.04 -5.92
CA LYS A 369 -22.46 -31.50 -7.28
C LYS A 369 -23.74 -30.92 -7.88
N ALA A 370 -24.84 -30.90 -7.10
CA ALA A 370 -26.12 -30.36 -7.56
C ALA A 370 -26.03 -28.84 -7.82
N GLU A 371 -25.41 -28.12 -6.93
CA GLU A 371 -25.19 -26.66 -7.05
C GLU A 371 -24.38 -26.31 -8.29
N ILE A 372 -23.23 -26.98 -8.52
CA ILE A 372 -22.40 -26.75 -9.72
C ILE A 372 -23.18 -27.05 -11.00
N LEU A 373 -23.99 -28.13 -11.02
CA LEU A 373 -24.79 -28.45 -12.17
C LEU A 373 -25.90 -27.42 -12.43
N ASP A 374 -26.48 -26.85 -11.37
CA ASP A 374 -27.52 -25.85 -11.48
C ASP A 374 -26.98 -24.49 -11.95
N LEU A 375 -25.92 -24.02 -11.32
CA LEU A 375 -25.20 -22.80 -11.75
C LEU A 375 -24.67 -22.92 -13.19
N HIS A 376 -24.21 -24.09 -13.62
CA HIS A 376 -23.81 -24.33 -15.00
C HIS A 376 -24.98 -24.23 -15.97
N ARG A 377 -26.15 -24.81 -15.65
CA ARG A 377 -27.38 -24.69 -16.45
C ARG A 377 -27.84 -23.24 -16.57
N GLN A 378 -27.67 -22.43 -15.52
CA GLN A 378 -27.99 -21.00 -15.49
C GLN A 378 -26.94 -20.11 -16.19
N GLN A 379 -25.86 -20.69 -16.66
CA GLN A 379 -24.72 -19.98 -17.28
C GLN A 379 -24.06 -18.94 -16.36
N GLU A 380 -24.21 -19.04 -15.06
CA GLU A 380 -23.66 -18.10 -14.06
C GLU A 380 -22.20 -18.38 -13.70
N LEU A 381 -21.73 -19.62 -13.91
CA LEU A 381 -20.40 -20.05 -13.48
C LEU A 381 -19.24 -19.64 -14.41
N GLY A 382 -19.50 -19.34 -15.69
CA GLY A 382 -18.44 -19.13 -16.67
C GLY A 382 -17.47 -20.32 -16.88
N MET A 383 -17.80 -21.51 -16.33
CA MET A 383 -17.03 -22.74 -16.49
C MET A 383 -17.44 -23.48 -17.77
N ASP A 384 -16.49 -24.05 -18.48
CA ASP A 384 -16.76 -24.91 -19.62
C ASP A 384 -17.24 -26.30 -19.16
N GLU A 385 -17.88 -27.06 -20.08
CA GLU A 385 -18.39 -28.40 -19.81
C GLU A 385 -17.30 -29.37 -19.32
N LYS A 386 -16.05 -29.17 -19.75
CA LYS A 386 -14.91 -29.99 -19.35
C LYS A 386 -14.56 -29.76 -17.89
N ALA A 387 -14.53 -28.49 -17.44
CA ALA A 387 -14.26 -28.13 -16.05
C ALA A 387 -15.34 -28.64 -15.10
N VAL A 388 -16.62 -28.58 -15.51
CA VAL A 388 -17.72 -29.14 -14.73
C VAL A 388 -17.60 -30.67 -14.60
N LYS A 389 -17.30 -31.38 -15.69
CA LYS A 389 -17.10 -32.84 -15.65
C LYS A 389 -15.91 -33.20 -14.74
N GLU A 390 -14.85 -32.46 -14.82
CA GLU A 390 -13.68 -32.67 -13.95
C GLU A 390 -14.01 -32.46 -12.47
N PHE A 391 -14.74 -31.38 -12.12
CA PHE A 391 -15.21 -31.16 -10.76
C PHE A 391 -16.06 -32.35 -10.25
N LEU A 392 -17.05 -32.79 -11.03
CA LEU A 392 -17.89 -33.90 -10.66
C LEU A 392 -17.11 -35.22 -10.48
N ARG A 393 -16.10 -35.46 -11.34
CA ARG A 393 -15.20 -36.60 -11.23
C ARG A 393 -14.38 -36.54 -9.92
N VAL A 394 -13.79 -35.39 -9.60
CA VAL A 394 -13.01 -35.18 -8.36
C VAL A 394 -13.89 -35.41 -7.13
N MET A 395 -15.10 -34.86 -7.10
CA MET A 395 -16.04 -35.04 -5.99
C MET A 395 -16.46 -36.52 -5.84
N THR A 396 -16.67 -37.25 -6.94
CA THR A 396 -16.98 -38.67 -6.90
C THR A 396 -15.77 -39.48 -6.40
N GLN A 397 -14.57 -39.17 -6.85
CA GLN A 397 -13.33 -39.82 -6.39
C GLN A 397 -13.16 -39.62 -4.88
N GLU A 398 -13.40 -38.41 -4.38
CA GLU A 398 -13.28 -38.07 -2.94
C GLU A 398 -14.30 -38.85 -2.08
N SER A 399 -15.56 -38.82 -2.47
CA SER A 399 -16.61 -39.62 -1.78
C SER A 399 -16.29 -41.10 -1.76
N THR A 400 -15.85 -41.66 -2.91
CA THR A 400 -15.48 -43.07 -3.05
C THR A 400 -14.31 -43.41 -2.13
N TRP A 401 -13.26 -42.58 -2.13
CA TRP A 401 -12.09 -42.78 -1.29
C TRP A 401 -12.45 -42.79 0.20
N LEU A 402 -13.21 -41.81 0.68
CA LEU A 402 -13.55 -41.72 2.10
C LEU A 402 -14.52 -42.86 2.56
N ARG A 403 -15.46 -43.29 1.72
CA ARG A 403 -16.27 -44.46 2.03
C ARG A 403 -15.46 -45.76 2.14
N ILE A 404 -14.48 -45.95 1.26
CA ILE A 404 -13.54 -47.07 1.32
C ILE A 404 -12.73 -46.96 2.62
N TRP A 405 -12.15 -45.83 2.92
CA TRP A 405 -11.33 -45.64 4.10
C TRP A 405 -12.12 -45.82 5.42
N ALA A 406 -13.33 -45.33 5.45
CA ALA A 406 -14.24 -45.50 6.59
C ALA A 406 -14.81 -46.93 6.72
N GLY A 407 -14.73 -47.74 5.68
CA GLY A 407 -15.34 -49.06 5.65
C GLY A 407 -16.86 -49.03 5.60
N ARG A 408 -17.42 -48.03 4.90
CA ARG A 408 -18.85 -47.80 4.75
C ARG A 408 -19.28 -47.90 3.29
N ASP A 409 -20.46 -48.51 3.02
CA ASP A 409 -21.01 -48.68 1.68
C ASP A 409 -19.97 -49.17 0.66
N LEU A 410 -19.24 -50.22 1.02
CA LEU A 410 -18.16 -50.78 0.18
C LEU A 410 -18.59 -51.23 -1.21
N ASP A 411 -19.85 -51.68 -1.37
CA ASP A 411 -20.37 -52.12 -2.66
C ASP A 411 -20.75 -50.95 -3.56
N GLY A 412 -21.26 -49.85 -3.00
CA GLY A 412 -21.42 -48.56 -3.68
C GLY A 412 -20.09 -48.00 -4.11
N ALA A 413 -19.13 -47.91 -3.16
CA ALA A 413 -17.78 -47.43 -3.44
C ALA A 413 -17.03 -48.27 -4.50
N ALA A 414 -17.25 -49.58 -4.54
CA ALA A 414 -16.68 -50.45 -5.59
C ALA A 414 -17.26 -50.20 -6.97
N ARG A 415 -18.55 -49.86 -7.08
CA ARG A 415 -19.18 -49.48 -8.37
C ARG A 415 -18.62 -48.13 -8.87
N ASP A 416 -18.52 -47.13 -7.98
CA ASP A 416 -18.01 -45.83 -8.33
C ASP A 416 -16.52 -45.92 -8.71
N LEU A 417 -15.73 -46.73 -7.99
CA LEU A 417 -14.33 -47.00 -8.33
C LEU A 417 -14.18 -47.66 -9.72
N ALA A 418 -15.09 -48.59 -10.07
CA ALA A 418 -15.09 -49.21 -11.40
C ALA A 418 -15.42 -48.19 -12.51
N GLN A 419 -16.28 -47.22 -12.26
CA GLN A 419 -16.56 -46.12 -13.14
C GLN A 419 -15.32 -45.19 -13.26
N LEU A 420 -14.74 -44.74 -12.13
CA LEU A 420 -13.54 -43.90 -12.12
C LEU A 420 -12.36 -44.54 -12.89
N LYS A 421 -12.20 -45.86 -12.78
CA LYS A 421 -11.18 -46.64 -13.52
C LYS A 421 -11.37 -46.58 -15.03
N SER A 422 -12.61 -46.40 -15.51
CA SER A 422 -12.92 -46.28 -16.93
C SER A 422 -12.71 -44.88 -17.48
N GLU A 423 -12.50 -43.86 -16.61
CA GLU A 423 -12.35 -42.50 -17.00
C GLU A 423 -10.86 -42.15 -17.28
N PRO A 424 -10.53 -41.66 -18.51
CA PRO A 424 -9.13 -41.42 -18.90
C PRO A 424 -8.42 -40.36 -18.07
N ALA A 425 -9.17 -39.47 -17.39
CA ALA A 425 -8.64 -38.39 -16.57
C ALA A 425 -8.28 -38.83 -15.13
N THR A 426 -8.63 -40.06 -14.73
CA THR A 426 -8.32 -40.57 -13.39
C THR A 426 -6.91 -41.14 -13.34
N ASP A 427 -6.10 -40.74 -12.35
CA ASP A 427 -4.76 -41.28 -12.17
C ASP A 427 -4.83 -42.79 -11.83
N PRO A 428 -4.17 -43.65 -12.63
CA PRO A 428 -4.12 -45.10 -12.37
C PRO A 428 -3.57 -45.46 -10.98
N ARG A 429 -2.67 -44.63 -10.41
CA ARG A 429 -2.12 -44.85 -9.06
C ARG A 429 -3.18 -44.64 -7.98
N ASP A 430 -4.02 -43.62 -8.14
CA ASP A 430 -5.14 -43.40 -7.23
C ASP A 430 -6.12 -44.57 -7.25
N VAL A 431 -6.43 -45.04 -8.42
CA VAL A 431 -7.31 -46.24 -8.60
C VAL A 431 -6.66 -47.44 -7.91
N GLN A 432 -5.38 -47.74 -8.18
CA GLN A 432 -4.66 -48.84 -7.58
C GLN A 432 -4.66 -48.77 -6.04
N ARG A 433 -4.44 -47.56 -5.51
CA ARG A 433 -4.46 -47.31 -4.06
C ARG A 433 -5.86 -47.57 -3.49
N MET A 434 -6.93 -47.09 -4.14
CA MET A 434 -8.30 -47.32 -3.71
C MET A 434 -8.68 -48.79 -3.77
N GLU A 435 -8.29 -49.52 -4.81
CA GLU A 435 -8.50 -50.97 -4.93
C GLU A 435 -7.81 -51.75 -3.79
N ALA A 436 -6.57 -51.41 -3.49
CA ALA A 436 -5.84 -52.01 -2.38
C ALA A 436 -6.48 -51.73 -1.00
N TRP A 437 -6.94 -50.50 -0.76
CA TRP A 437 -7.68 -50.16 0.47
C TRP A 437 -9.06 -50.84 0.54
N LEU A 438 -9.79 -51.00 -0.57
CA LEU A 438 -11.04 -51.77 -0.62
C LEU A 438 -10.80 -53.22 -0.22
N LYS A 439 -9.67 -53.81 -0.65
CA LYS A 439 -9.26 -55.17 -0.23
C LYS A 439 -8.93 -55.24 1.26
N ILE A 440 -8.28 -54.23 1.83
CA ILE A 440 -8.06 -54.15 3.29
C ILE A 440 -9.42 -54.24 4.02
N ARG A 441 -10.42 -53.45 3.60
CA ARG A 441 -11.74 -53.41 4.22
C ARG A 441 -12.55 -54.69 4.01
N ARG A 442 -12.28 -55.48 2.97
CA ARG A 442 -12.85 -56.79 2.72
C ARG A 442 -12.08 -57.97 3.36
N GLY A 443 -11.00 -57.68 4.08
CA GLY A 443 -10.20 -58.69 4.77
C GLY A 443 -9.18 -59.41 3.89
N GLN A 444 -8.99 -59.00 2.62
CA GLN A 444 -8.04 -59.60 1.67
C GLN A 444 -6.63 -59.00 1.88
N LEU A 445 -6.08 -59.19 3.06
CA LEU A 445 -4.88 -58.44 3.53
C LEU A 445 -3.59 -58.76 2.77
N ASP A 446 -3.40 -60.04 2.27
CA ASP A 446 -2.15 -60.43 1.58
C ASP A 446 -2.09 -59.81 0.17
N GLU A 447 -3.22 -59.76 -0.52
CA GLU A 447 -3.31 -59.13 -1.85
C GLU A 447 -3.08 -57.61 -1.71
N ALA A 448 -3.76 -56.97 -0.76
CA ALA A 448 -3.66 -55.55 -0.46
C ALA A 448 -2.25 -55.15 -0.11
N GLU A 449 -1.55 -55.93 0.72
CA GLU A 449 -0.17 -55.70 1.11
C GLU A 449 0.79 -55.72 -0.10
N THR A 450 0.57 -56.65 -1.02
CA THR A 450 1.41 -56.77 -2.25
C THR A 450 1.23 -55.53 -3.15
N GLU A 451 -0.01 -55.07 -3.34
CA GLU A 451 -0.32 -53.88 -4.14
C GLU A 451 0.20 -52.56 -3.50
N LEU A 452 0.03 -52.39 -2.17
CA LEU A 452 0.52 -51.21 -1.47
C LEU A 452 2.05 -51.14 -1.43
N ARG A 453 2.74 -52.28 -1.38
CA ARG A 453 4.22 -52.31 -1.48
C ARG A 453 4.73 -51.81 -2.80
N ALA A 454 3.96 -51.95 -3.90
CA ALA A 454 4.30 -51.35 -5.18
C ALA A 454 4.21 -49.82 -5.19
N LEU A 455 3.37 -49.24 -4.28
CA LEU A 455 3.17 -47.81 -4.06
C LEU A 455 3.89 -47.29 -2.82
N LYS A 456 4.94 -47.93 -2.36
CA LYS A 456 5.61 -47.71 -1.07
C LYS A 456 6.07 -46.27 -0.78
N ASP A 457 6.25 -45.47 -1.80
CA ASP A 457 6.72 -44.09 -1.68
C ASP A 457 5.56 -43.11 -1.41
N GLU A 458 4.30 -43.57 -1.48
CA GLU A 458 3.12 -42.77 -1.19
C GLU A 458 2.73 -42.88 0.31
N SER A 459 2.50 -41.74 0.97
CA SER A 459 2.14 -41.69 2.41
C SER A 459 0.87 -42.50 2.72
N LEU A 460 -0.15 -42.44 1.84
CA LEU A 460 -1.39 -43.18 2.03
C LEU A 460 -1.25 -44.69 1.81
N ALA A 461 -0.32 -45.13 0.96
CA ALA A 461 0.03 -46.54 0.82
C ALA A 461 0.74 -47.05 2.09
N GLN A 462 1.62 -46.25 2.67
CA GLN A 462 2.29 -46.57 3.95
C GLN A 462 1.30 -46.65 5.11
N VAL A 463 0.33 -45.72 5.20
CA VAL A 463 -0.78 -45.80 6.18
C VAL A 463 -1.54 -47.12 5.99
N GLY A 464 -1.81 -47.56 4.77
CA GLY A 464 -2.43 -48.83 4.46
C GLY A 464 -1.62 -50.04 4.97
N LEU A 465 -0.29 -50.03 4.77
CA LEU A 465 0.61 -51.10 5.28
C LEU A 465 0.61 -51.12 6.82
N ALA A 466 0.65 -49.96 7.49
CA ALA A 466 0.55 -49.87 8.94
C ALA A 466 -0.82 -50.40 9.44
N THR A 467 -1.92 -50.08 8.75
CA THR A 467 -3.26 -50.58 9.04
C THR A 467 -3.32 -52.10 8.88
N ILE A 468 -2.69 -52.69 7.88
CA ILE A 468 -2.62 -54.17 7.73
C ILE A 468 -1.86 -54.79 8.90
N ALA A 469 -0.74 -54.21 9.33
CA ALA A 469 0.01 -54.69 10.51
C ALA A 469 -0.85 -54.62 11.76
N GLU A 470 -1.61 -53.52 11.94
CA GLU A 470 -2.57 -53.36 13.06
C GLU A 470 -3.67 -54.44 13.03
N LEU A 471 -4.34 -54.63 11.88
CA LEU A 471 -5.41 -55.65 11.74
C LEU A 471 -4.94 -57.07 11.94
N ARG A 472 -3.65 -57.36 11.72
CA ARG A 472 -3.03 -58.65 12.01
C ARG A 472 -2.59 -58.80 13.48
N GLY A 473 -2.83 -57.79 14.35
CA GLY A 473 -2.42 -57.76 15.75
C GLY A 473 -0.92 -57.53 15.96
N ARG A 474 -0.17 -57.09 14.92
CA ARG A 474 1.24 -56.77 15.02
C ARG A 474 1.45 -55.32 15.54
N THR A 475 1.00 -55.09 16.77
CA THR A 475 0.87 -53.73 17.37
C THR A 475 2.19 -52.95 17.36
N VAL A 476 3.32 -53.60 17.70
CA VAL A 476 4.62 -52.89 17.72
C VAL A 476 5.07 -52.48 16.32
N GLU A 477 4.89 -53.37 15.35
CA GLU A 477 5.21 -53.05 13.93
C GLU A 477 4.31 -51.92 13.38
N ALA A 478 3.00 -51.96 13.67
CA ALA A 478 2.06 -50.93 13.30
C ALA A 478 2.44 -49.59 13.94
N LEU A 479 2.75 -49.57 15.25
CA LEU A 479 3.16 -48.36 15.94
C LEU A 479 4.42 -47.73 15.34
N ASP A 480 5.45 -48.53 15.06
CA ASP A 480 6.69 -48.04 14.45
C ASP A 480 6.46 -47.48 13.02
N GLN A 481 5.60 -48.13 12.24
CA GLN A 481 5.23 -47.65 10.90
C GLN A 481 4.43 -46.36 10.95
N TYR A 482 3.44 -46.21 11.83
CA TYR A 482 2.68 -44.97 11.98
C TYR A 482 3.56 -43.82 12.47
N LEU A 483 4.45 -44.04 13.44
CA LEU A 483 5.40 -43.03 13.90
C LEU A 483 6.34 -42.58 12.79
N ALA A 484 6.80 -43.50 11.93
CA ALA A 484 7.64 -43.16 10.79
C ALA A 484 6.91 -42.29 9.76
N ILE A 485 5.61 -42.51 9.51
CA ILE A 485 4.77 -41.68 8.64
C ILE A 485 4.61 -40.29 9.25
N ALA A 486 4.23 -40.20 10.54
CA ALA A 486 4.06 -38.93 11.25
C ALA A 486 5.34 -38.09 11.27
N GLN A 487 6.51 -38.72 11.41
CA GLN A 487 7.80 -38.02 11.35
C GLN A 487 8.21 -37.54 9.96
N ARG A 488 7.80 -38.27 8.90
CA ARG A 488 8.14 -37.91 7.50
C ARG A 488 7.33 -36.74 6.97
N ALA A 489 6.05 -36.67 7.33
CA ALA A 489 5.11 -35.66 6.83
C ALA A 489 4.18 -35.15 7.95
N PRO A 490 4.76 -34.50 8.99
CA PRO A 490 4.01 -34.17 10.21
C PRO A 490 2.82 -33.24 9.94
N GLY A 491 2.97 -32.23 9.09
CA GLY A 491 1.91 -31.26 8.74
C GLY A 491 0.89 -31.76 7.70
N SER A 492 0.89 -33.06 7.35
CA SER A 492 -0.06 -33.62 6.39
C SER A 492 -1.23 -34.33 7.07
N PRO A 493 -2.39 -34.47 6.39
CA PRO A 493 -3.51 -35.27 6.93
C PRO A 493 -3.13 -36.74 7.21
N ALA A 494 -2.23 -37.33 6.40
CA ALA A 494 -1.72 -38.67 6.60
C ALA A 494 -0.83 -38.78 7.87
N GLY A 495 0.00 -37.76 8.12
CA GLY A 495 0.82 -37.63 9.33
C GLY A 495 -0.06 -37.47 10.58
N ALA A 496 -1.07 -36.63 10.54
CA ALA A 496 -2.02 -36.44 11.63
C ALA A 496 -2.80 -37.73 11.96
N PHE A 497 -3.31 -38.42 10.94
CA PHE A 497 -3.94 -39.72 11.07
C PHE A 497 -2.98 -40.73 11.74
N ALA A 498 -1.76 -40.83 11.20
CA ALA A 498 -0.77 -41.78 11.67
C ALA A 498 -0.36 -41.53 13.13
N LEU A 499 -0.16 -40.25 13.52
CA LEU A 499 0.18 -39.93 14.93
C LEU A 499 -0.98 -40.31 15.88
N THR A 500 -2.20 -39.95 15.54
CA THR A 500 -3.40 -40.30 16.34
C THR A 500 -3.54 -41.80 16.51
N ARG A 501 -3.32 -42.60 15.44
CA ARG A 501 -3.31 -44.07 15.56
C ARG A 501 -2.17 -44.58 16.43
N ALA A 502 -0.97 -44.01 16.24
CA ALA A 502 0.21 -44.37 17.07
C ALA A 502 -0.04 -44.11 18.56
N GLU A 503 -0.64 -42.98 18.92
CA GLU A 503 -0.98 -42.62 20.30
C GLU A 503 -1.95 -43.64 20.91
N ILE A 504 -3.04 -43.97 20.18
CA ILE A 504 -4.03 -44.94 20.64
C ILE A 504 -3.42 -46.33 20.80
N LEU A 505 -2.62 -46.80 19.83
CA LEU A 505 -1.93 -48.09 19.95
C LEU A 505 -0.90 -48.11 21.09
N ASN A 506 -0.24 -47.00 21.30
CA ASN A 506 0.74 -46.85 22.39
C ASN A 506 0.07 -46.87 23.77
N GLU A 507 -1.08 -46.29 23.93
CA GLU A 507 -1.89 -46.37 25.16
C GLU A 507 -2.40 -47.79 25.43
N GLN A 508 -2.75 -48.52 24.38
CA GLN A 508 -3.20 -49.93 24.45
C GLN A 508 -2.05 -50.90 24.71
N ALA A 509 -0.82 -50.49 24.46
CA ALA A 509 0.35 -51.30 24.74
C ALA A 509 0.60 -51.41 26.26
N GLY A 510 0.94 -52.59 26.75
CA GLY A 510 1.19 -52.81 28.19
C GLY A 510 2.36 -52.01 28.78
N ALA A 511 3.20 -51.39 27.97
CA ALA A 511 4.28 -50.52 28.36
C ALA A 511 4.31 -49.32 27.35
N PRO A 512 3.55 -48.23 27.57
CA PRO A 512 3.53 -47.11 26.65
C PRO A 512 4.90 -46.43 26.53
N ARG A 513 5.36 -46.21 25.31
CA ARG A 513 6.57 -45.46 25.01
C ARG A 513 6.31 -43.96 25.03
N LYS A 514 7.29 -43.17 25.43
CA LYS A 514 7.18 -41.72 25.27
C LYS A 514 7.37 -41.34 23.80
N ILE A 515 6.29 -40.84 23.18
CA ILE A 515 6.39 -40.25 21.85
C ILE A 515 7.01 -38.86 22.02
N GLU A 516 8.24 -38.71 21.58
CA GLU A 516 8.95 -37.44 21.69
C GLU A 516 8.86 -36.63 20.42
N GLU A 517 8.56 -35.36 20.60
CA GLU A 517 8.68 -34.37 19.58
C GLU A 517 10.12 -34.23 19.09
N SER A 518 10.35 -34.01 17.80
CA SER A 518 11.68 -33.89 17.22
C SER A 518 12.47 -32.72 17.84
N ALA A 519 13.80 -32.85 17.96
CA ALA A 519 14.64 -31.77 18.46
C ALA A 519 14.55 -30.51 17.58
N THR A 520 14.35 -30.69 16.27
CA THR A 520 14.15 -29.62 15.30
C THR A 520 12.82 -28.88 15.58
N ALA A 521 11.71 -29.61 15.74
CA ALA A 521 10.42 -29.02 16.03
C ALA A 521 10.45 -28.19 17.33
N LYS A 522 11.02 -28.73 18.42
CA LYS A 522 11.19 -27.98 19.68
C LYS A 522 11.98 -26.68 19.50
N ARG A 523 13.04 -26.70 18.71
CA ARG A 523 13.85 -25.52 18.46
C ARG A 523 13.11 -24.49 17.59
N LEU A 524 12.34 -24.94 16.61
CA LEU A 524 11.51 -24.10 15.78
C LEU A 524 10.37 -23.47 16.58
N ASP A 525 9.67 -24.23 17.42
CA ASP A 525 8.65 -23.70 18.34
C ASP A 525 9.23 -22.64 19.28
N ALA A 526 10.41 -22.90 19.85
CA ALA A 526 11.08 -21.93 20.71
C ALA A 526 11.42 -20.61 19.99
N LEU A 527 11.82 -20.67 18.72
CA LEU A 527 12.04 -19.48 17.88
C LEU A 527 10.73 -18.76 17.55
N ALA A 528 9.70 -19.50 17.15
CA ALA A 528 8.39 -18.94 16.82
C ALA A 528 7.73 -18.26 18.03
N LEU A 529 7.79 -18.90 19.20
CA LEU A 529 7.29 -18.33 20.46
C LEU A 529 8.17 -17.20 21.00
N GLY A 530 9.42 -17.10 20.56
CA GLY A 530 10.31 -15.96 20.83
C GLY A 530 9.94 -14.68 20.10
N VAL A 531 9.11 -14.76 19.04
CA VAL A 531 8.53 -13.57 18.37
C VAL A 531 7.56 -12.91 19.34
N PRO A 532 7.70 -11.60 19.63
CA PRO A 532 6.87 -10.92 20.63
C PRO A 532 5.38 -10.89 20.28
N ASP A 533 4.49 -11.16 21.23
CA ASP A 533 3.02 -11.18 21.05
C ASP A 533 2.44 -9.82 20.65
N TRP A 534 3.09 -8.70 21.05
CA TRP A 534 2.64 -7.37 20.67
C TRP A 534 2.74 -7.11 19.16
N LEU A 535 3.48 -7.94 18.40
CA LEU A 535 3.58 -7.81 16.94
C LEU A 535 2.23 -8.16 16.27
N GLU A 536 1.55 -9.18 16.76
CA GLU A 536 0.19 -9.55 16.33
C GLU A 536 -0.82 -8.49 16.76
N GLY A 537 -0.71 -7.97 17.99
CA GLY A 537 -1.55 -6.89 18.49
C GLY A 537 -1.46 -5.58 17.69
N MET A 538 -0.35 -5.36 16.96
CA MET A 538 -0.24 -4.24 16.02
C MET A 538 -1.22 -4.33 14.84
N ALA A 539 -1.58 -5.54 14.42
CA ALA A 539 -2.55 -5.74 13.34
C ALA A 539 -4.00 -5.61 13.85
N GLU A 540 -4.26 -6.04 15.08
CA GLU A 540 -5.60 -6.06 15.68
C GLU A 540 -6.07 -4.68 16.19
N SER A 541 -5.12 -3.87 16.63
CA SER A 541 -5.40 -2.52 17.14
C SER A 541 -4.93 -1.49 16.12
N PRO A 542 -5.84 -0.92 15.32
CA PRO A 542 -5.48 0.21 14.48
C PRO A 542 -4.99 1.34 15.38
N LEU A 543 -3.71 1.67 15.22
CA LEU A 543 -2.98 2.70 15.97
C LEU A 543 -3.46 4.12 15.61
N GLU A 544 -4.76 4.28 15.36
CA GLU A 544 -5.35 5.39 14.63
C GLU A 544 -5.03 6.75 15.23
N PHE A 545 -5.13 6.89 16.53
CA PHE A 545 -5.05 8.22 17.16
C PHE A 545 -3.63 8.62 17.60
N GLU A 546 -2.74 7.68 17.76
CA GLU A 546 -1.38 7.96 18.23
C GLU A 546 -0.35 7.93 17.11
N THR A 547 -0.60 7.18 16.04
CA THR A 547 0.33 7.02 14.92
C THR A 547 0.21 8.16 13.91
N LEU A 548 -1.01 8.56 13.53
CA LEU A 548 -1.25 9.62 12.56
C LEU A 548 -2.11 10.71 13.22
N GLN A 549 -1.65 11.97 13.16
CA GLN A 549 -2.42 13.15 13.51
C GLN A 549 -2.31 14.16 12.38
N ALA A 550 -3.39 14.83 12.07
CA ALA A 550 -3.40 15.89 11.06
C ALA A 550 -4.38 16.99 11.47
N ASP A 551 -3.90 18.22 11.49
CA ASP A 551 -4.66 19.41 11.80
C ASP A 551 -4.38 20.53 10.81
N ILE A 552 -5.43 21.26 10.42
CA ILE A 552 -5.23 22.48 9.64
C ILE A 552 -4.64 23.53 10.57
N VAL A 553 -3.53 24.12 10.17
CA VAL A 553 -2.85 25.18 10.92
C VAL A 553 -3.61 26.50 10.69
N PRO A 554 -4.28 27.07 11.68
CA PRO A 554 -4.93 28.35 11.52
C PRO A 554 -3.85 29.45 11.32
N PRO A 555 -4.11 30.46 10.47
CA PRO A 555 -3.23 31.61 10.38
C PRO A 555 -3.24 32.42 11.69
N GLU A 556 -2.25 33.28 11.90
CA GLU A 556 -2.13 34.11 13.12
C GLU A 556 -3.38 34.95 13.41
N SER A 557 -4.12 35.34 12.35
CA SER A 557 -5.41 36.08 12.47
C SER A 557 -6.58 35.22 12.98
N GLY A 558 -6.40 33.90 13.09
CA GLY A 558 -7.47 32.94 13.43
C GLY A 558 -8.46 32.65 12.29
N MET A 559 -8.42 33.40 11.20
CA MET A 559 -9.29 33.24 10.02
C MET A 559 -8.44 33.22 8.75
N LEU A 560 -8.76 32.30 7.86
CA LEU A 560 -8.04 32.15 6.58
C LEU A 560 -8.41 33.31 5.64
N GLY A 561 -7.42 34.08 5.21
CA GLY A 561 -7.61 35.11 4.17
C GLY A 561 -7.72 34.48 2.77
N VAL A 562 -8.18 35.27 1.77
CA VAL A 562 -8.36 34.80 0.40
C VAL A 562 -7.04 34.37 -0.25
N LEU A 563 -5.93 35.03 0.12
CA LEU A 563 -4.58 34.79 -0.40
C LEU A 563 -3.72 33.94 0.55
N ASP A 564 -4.28 33.54 1.69
CA ASP A 564 -3.57 32.72 2.66
C ASP A 564 -3.45 31.26 2.19
N ARG A 565 -2.43 30.63 2.70
CA ARG A 565 -2.10 29.23 2.44
C ARG A 565 -2.91 28.33 3.37
N LEU A 566 -3.56 27.31 2.83
CA LEU A 566 -4.16 26.24 3.64
C LEU A 566 -3.12 25.18 3.94
N VAL A 567 -2.46 25.31 5.08
CA VAL A 567 -1.44 24.40 5.55
C VAL A 567 -2.03 23.38 6.49
N MET A 568 -1.81 22.10 6.23
CA MET A 568 -2.11 21.00 7.14
C MET A 568 -0.79 20.54 7.78
N ARG A 569 -0.76 20.48 9.11
CA ARG A 569 0.34 19.86 9.85
C ARG A 569 -0.01 18.40 10.05
N VAL A 570 0.79 17.52 9.47
CA VAL A 570 0.71 16.09 9.65
C VAL A 570 1.83 15.64 10.57
N ARG A 571 1.47 14.85 11.57
CA ARG A 571 2.39 14.25 12.51
C ARG A 571 2.25 12.73 12.44
N LEU A 572 3.34 12.06 12.08
CA LEU A 572 3.44 10.61 12.02
C LEU A 572 4.40 10.13 13.11
N ARG A 573 3.94 9.28 14.02
CA ARG A 573 4.70 8.77 15.14
C ARG A 573 4.73 7.25 15.13
N ASN A 574 5.91 6.66 15.31
CA ASN A 574 6.01 5.24 15.55
C ASN A 574 5.68 4.92 17.01
N THR A 575 4.47 4.40 17.26
CA THR A 575 4.01 3.99 18.60
C THR A 575 4.43 2.58 18.98
N SER A 576 4.99 1.82 18.02
CA SER A 576 5.44 0.46 18.26
C SER A 576 6.77 0.38 19.02
N ARG A 577 7.14 -0.83 19.41
CA ARG A 577 8.40 -1.12 20.10
C ARG A 577 9.56 -1.43 19.16
N MET A 578 9.32 -1.47 17.86
CA MET A 578 10.31 -1.77 16.82
C MET A 578 10.39 -0.63 15.80
N PRO A 579 11.51 -0.47 15.10
CA PRO A 579 11.58 0.43 13.96
C PRO A 579 10.58 0.01 12.89
N LEU A 580 9.89 0.97 12.26
CA LEU A 580 8.97 0.72 11.15
C LEU A 580 9.47 1.41 9.89
N GLY A 581 9.54 0.68 8.79
CA GLY A 581 9.85 1.21 7.48
C GLY A 581 8.75 2.15 6.99
N LEU A 582 9.15 3.27 6.37
CA LEU A 582 8.25 4.24 5.75
C LEU A 582 8.45 4.21 4.23
N GLY A 583 7.36 4.10 3.48
CA GLY A 583 7.39 4.05 2.02
C GLY A 583 6.09 3.50 1.42
N PRO A 584 5.97 3.41 0.07
CA PRO A 584 4.74 2.95 -0.58
C PRO A 584 4.29 1.54 -0.15
N ASP A 585 5.24 0.61 -0.02
CA ASP A 585 4.98 -0.80 0.32
C ASP A 585 5.64 -1.17 1.66
N ARG A 586 5.57 -0.26 2.62
CA ARG A 586 6.14 -0.42 3.96
C ARG A 586 5.03 -0.38 5.01
N PRO A 587 5.30 -0.83 6.24
CA PRO A 587 4.33 -0.77 7.35
C PRO A 587 3.72 0.62 7.56
N LEU A 588 4.52 1.67 7.41
CA LEU A 588 4.04 3.05 7.37
C LEU A 588 4.00 3.52 5.90
N ASN A 589 2.80 3.69 5.37
CA ASN A 589 2.65 4.16 3.99
C ASN A 589 3.02 5.64 3.88
N SER A 590 3.85 5.99 2.89
CA SER A 590 4.28 7.38 2.65
C SER A 590 3.27 8.21 1.87
N ARG A 591 2.14 7.66 1.46
CA ARG A 591 1.10 8.37 0.72
C ARG A 591 -0.10 8.65 1.60
N LEU A 592 -0.54 9.91 1.58
CA LEU A 592 -1.77 10.36 2.23
C LEU A 592 -2.78 10.76 1.18
N LEU A 593 -4.01 10.27 1.29
CA LEU A 593 -5.15 10.77 0.54
C LEU A 593 -5.87 11.82 1.36
N LEU A 594 -6.00 13.01 0.81
CA LEU A 594 -6.74 14.12 1.39
C LEU A 594 -8.13 14.18 0.75
N VAL A 595 -9.16 13.92 1.52
CA VAL A 595 -10.57 13.96 1.10
C VAL A 595 -11.22 15.19 1.72
N PRO A 596 -11.35 16.32 0.97
CA PRO A 596 -11.92 17.54 1.51
C PRO A 596 -13.43 17.45 1.62
N THR A 597 -13.96 18.05 2.69
CA THR A 597 -15.36 18.43 2.83
C THR A 597 -15.42 19.96 2.87
N VAL A 598 -15.94 20.56 1.81
CA VAL A 598 -16.03 22.02 1.67
C VAL A 598 -17.48 22.43 1.83
N ARG A 599 -17.75 23.36 2.76
CA ARG A 599 -19.05 24.03 2.90
C ARG A 599 -18.94 25.45 2.37
N VAL A 600 -19.80 25.78 1.42
CA VAL A 600 -19.94 27.12 0.86
C VAL A 600 -21.30 27.65 1.27
N GLY A 601 -21.33 28.64 2.17
CA GLY A 601 -22.59 29.07 2.79
C GLY A 601 -23.32 27.91 3.47
N SER A 602 -24.51 27.55 2.99
CA SER A 602 -25.35 26.44 3.48
C SER A 602 -25.07 25.10 2.72
N GLU A 603 -24.40 25.13 1.58
CA GLU A 603 -24.19 23.96 0.74
C GLU A 603 -22.90 23.21 1.09
N THR A 604 -22.95 21.87 1.03
CA THR A 604 -21.77 21.01 1.20
C THR A 604 -21.33 20.45 -0.16
N VAL A 605 -20.12 20.83 -0.57
CA VAL A 605 -19.49 20.34 -1.81
C VAL A 605 -18.64 19.13 -1.46
N ARG A 606 -19.04 17.97 -1.99
CA ARG A 606 -18.25 16.73 -1.89
C ARG A 606 -18.08 16.16 -3.31
N ARG A 607 -16.88 16.28 -3.85
CA ARG A 607 -16.58 15.79 -5.21
C ARG A 607 -15.28 15.01 -5.21
N PRO A 608 -15.21 13.82 -5.85
CA PRO A 608 -13.97 13.04 -5.98
C PRO A 608 -12.83 13.80 -6.65
N SER A 609 -13.14 14.73 -7.54
CA SER A 609 -12.16 15.60 -8.20
C SER A 609 -11.42 16.56 -7.27
N LEU A 610 -11.92 16.74 -6.04
CA LEU A 610 -11.26 17.54 -5.01
C LEU A 610 -10.23 16.73 -4.21
N HIS A 611 -10.22 15.40 -4.35
CA HIS A 611 -9.28 14.54 -3.63
C HIS A 611 -7.85 14.84 -4.06
N GLY A 612 -6.94 14.90 -3.08
CA GLY A 612 -5.52 15.14 -3.31
C GLY A 612 -4.67 14.02 -2.72
N VAL A 613 -3.66 13.57 -3.44
CA VAL A 613 -2.64 12.65 -2.91
C VAL A 613 -1.39 13.44 -2.60
N VAL A 614 -0.86 13.25 -1.40
CA VAL A 614 0.37 13.88 -0.93
C VAL A 614 1.37 12.82 -0.53
N ASN A 615 2.61 12.97 -0.95
CA ASN A 615 3.72 12.12 -0.56
C ASN A 615 4.46 12.74 0.64
N ILE A 616 4.65 11.94 1.71
CA ILE A 616 5.36 12.32 2.92
C ILE A 616 6.71 11.62 3.05
N ASP A 617 7.28 11.19 1.94
CA ASP A 617 8.50 10.39 1.84
C ASP A 617 9.75 11.24 2.15
N ARG A 618 10.05 11.41 3.44
CA ARG A 618 11.21 12.18 3.96
C ARG A 618 12.14 11.32 4.80
N ARG A 619 11.67 10.15 5.21
CA ARG A 619 12.40 9.19 6.03
C ARG A 619 12.28 7.81 5.44
N LEU A 620 13.33 7.00 5.56
CA LEU A 620 13.29 5.59 5.18
C LEU A 620 12.63 4.72 6.25
N ARG A 621 12.67 5.18 7.52
CA ARG A 621 12.05 4.51 8.67
C ARG A 621 11.80 5.51 9.79
N LEU A 622 10.99 5.10 10.77
CA LEU A 622 10.86 5.75 12.07
C LEU A 622 11.28 4.78 13.18
N MET A 623 12.16 5.23 14.06
CA MET A 623 12.57 4.48 15.25
C MET A 623 11.42 4.42 16.27
N PRO A 624 11.44 3.48 17.24
CA PRO A 624 10.45 3.45 18.31
C PRO A 624 10.31 4.81 19.01
N ARG A 625 9.08 5.31 19.11
CA ARG A 625 8.72 6.63 19.68
C ARG A 625 9.20 7.84 18.89
N GLU A 626 9.87 7.64 17.77
CA GLU A 626 10.24 8.74 16.87
C GLU A 626 8.98 9.32 16.22
N GLU A 627 9.02 10.65 16.05
CA GLU A 627 7.95 11.42 15.45
C GLU A 627 8.50 12.24 14.27
N MET A 628 7.76 12.28 13.19
CA MET A 628 8.01 13.11 12.03
C MET A 628 6.85 14.08 11.87
N THR A 629 7.14 15.38 11.91
CA THR A 629 6.14 16.43 11.65
C THR A 629 6.43 17.09 10.31
N ILE A 630 5.42 17.19 9.48
CA ILE A 630 5.50 17.79 8.14
C ILE A 630 4.35 18.77 7.94
N ASN A 631 4.59 19.80 7.17
CA ASN A 631 3.56 20.68 6.66
C ASN A 631 3.21 20.26 5.23
N VAL A 632 1.92 20.16 4.96
CA VAL A 632 1.36 19.77 3.67
C VAL A 632 0.51 20.91 3.16
N LEU A 633 0.65 21.25 1.87
CA LEU A 633 -0.24 22.18 1.20
C LEU A 633 -1.54 21.47 0.88
N ALA A 634 -2.57 21.70 1.72
CA ALA A 634 -3.85 21.04 1.58
C ALA A 634 -4.73 21.65 0.47
N ASP A 635 -4.40 22.86 0.01
CA ASP A 635 -5.09 23.59 -1.04
C ASP A 635 -4.45 23.44 -2.44
N ASN A 636 -3.61 22.47 -2.62
CA ASN A 636 -3.08 22.15 -3.94
C ASN A 636 -4.20 21.59 -4.85
N GLY A 637 -4.24 22.08 -6.10
CA GLY A 637 -5.19 21.60 -7.10
C GLY A 637 -6.60 22.21 -6.96
N ALA A 638 -7.63 21.39 -7.14
CA ALA A 638 -9.02 21.85 -7.28
C ALA A 638 -9.58 22.57 -6.06
N VAL A 639 -9.12 22.22 -4.84
CA VAL A 639 -9.55 22.93 -3.60
C VAL A 639 -9.06 24.38 -3.61
N GLY A 640 -7.79 24.60 -3.98
CA GLY A 640 -7.24 25.94 -4.07
C GLY A 640 -7.97 26.81 -5.11
N LEU A 641 -8.34 26.24 -6.25
CA LEU A 641 -9.13 26.90 -7.27
C LEU A 641 -10.54 27.26 -6.74
N LEU A 642 -11.20 26.32 -6.08
CA LEU A 642 -12.51 26.55 -5.46
C LEU A 642 -12.46 27.69 -4.42
N LEU A 643 -11.41 27.72 -3.58
CA LEU A 643 -11.18 28.78 -2.61
C LEU A 643 -10.99 30.15 -3.29
N GLN A 644 -10.32 30.21 -4.44
CA GLN A 644 -10.10 31.45 -5.17
C GLN A 644 -11.35 31.92 -5.96
N GLU A 645 -12.19 30.99 -6.40
CA GLU A 645 -13.39 31.28 -7.15
C GLU A 645 -14.60 31.69 -6.29
N THR A 646 -14.63 31.25 -5.03
CA THR A 646 -15.78 31.50 -4.12
C THR A 646 -15.45 32.64 -3.18
N LEU A 647 -15.52 33.87 -3.63
CA LEU A 647 -15.13 35.04 -2.83
C LEU A 647 -16.27 35.64 -2.00
N ARG A 648 -17.52 35.41 -2.40
CA ARG A 648 -18.69 36.03 -1.78
C ARG A 648 -19.19 35.32 -0.54
N ASP A 649 -19.02 34.03 -0.50
CA ASP A 649 -19.51 33.21 0.57
C ASP A 649 -18.38 32.86 1.57
N GLY A 650 -18.77 32.69 2.82
CA GLY A 650 -17.89 32.08 3.79
C GLY A 650 -17.70 30.59 3.46
N ILE A 651 -16.47 30.12 3.53
CA ILE A 651 -16.13 28.72 3.25
C ILE A 651 -15.60 28.09 4.52
N ASN A 652 -16.13 26.90 4.85
CA ASN A 652 -15.54 26.03 5.86
C ASN A 652 -14.94 24.80 5.19
N VAL A 653 -13.67 24.55 5.45
CA VAL A 653 -12.92 23.41 4.88
C VAL A 653 -12.44 22.52 6.01
N ARG A 654 -12.67 21.23 5.88
CA ARG A 654 -12.08 20.17 6.70
C ARG A 654 -11.67 19.01 5.81
N TYR A 655 -10.76 18.18 6.28
CA TYR A 655 -10.28 17.02 5.54
C TYR A 655 -10.49 15.75 6.34
N ARG A 656 -10.84 14.70 5.62
CA ARG A 656 -10.56 13.33 6.03
C ARG A 656 -9.23 12.93 5.43
N VAL A 657 -8.27 12.53 6.26
CA VAL A 657 -6.92 12.11 5.87
C VAL A 657 -6.83 10.60 5.98
N LEU A 658 -6.42 9.96 4.91
CA LEU A 658 -6.31 8.49 4.81
C LEU A 658 -4.87 8.12 4.50
N GLN A 659 -4.25 7.30 5.35
CA GLN A 659 -2.96 6.65 5.10
C GLN A 659 -3.18 5.18 4.79
N GLY A 660 -2.51 4.62 3.78
CA GLY A 660 -2.70 3.23 3.39
C GLY A 660 -3.94 2.99 2.51
N PHE A 661 -4.39 4.02 1.79
CA PHE A 661 -5.45 3.90 0.79
C PHE A 661 -4.98 3.08 -0.44
N ARG A 662 -5.93 2.52 -1.17
CA ARG A 662 -5.70 1.84 -2.45
C ARG A 662 -6.52 2.48 -3.57
N SER A 663 -6.08 2.30 -4.81
CA SER A 663 -6.83 2.70 -6.00
C SER A 663 -7.47 1.47 -6.63
N ASN A 664 -8.79 1.50 -6.80
CA ASN A 664 -9.55 0.44 -7.43
C ASN A 664 -10.42 1.05 -8.54
N ARG A 665 -10.19 0.65 -9.79
CA ARG A 665 -10.92 1.14 -10.98
C ARG A 665 -11.02 2.68 -11.05
N GLY A 666 -9.96 3.39 -10.65
CA GLY A 666 -9.91 4.85 -10.67
C GLY A 666 -10.61 5.54 -9.49
N MET A 667 -11.14 4.79 -8.54
CA MET A 667 -11.63 5.30 -7.25
C MET A 667 -10.64 5.01 -6.15
N PHE A 668 -10.58 5.89 -5.15
CA PHE A 668 -9.78 5.68 -3.96
C PHE A 668 -10.63 5.02 -2.88
N GLU A 669 -10.13 3.94 -2.32
CA GLU A 669 -10.76 3.17 -1.24
C GLU A 669 -9.82 3.04 -0.05
N GLU A 670 -10.36 2.80 1.13
CA GLU A 670 -9.59 2.45 2.30
C GLU A 670 -8.87 1.12 2.05
N GLY A 671 -7.56 1.10 2.27
CA GLY A 671 -6.80 -0.14 2.27
C GLY A 671 -7.01 -0.93 3.56
N PRO A 672 -6.50 -2.16 3.62
CA PRO A 672 -6.71 -3.05 4.77
C PRO A 672 -6.19 -2.53 6.12
N GLN A 673 -5.22 -1.65 6.09
CA GLN A 673 -4.60 -1.03 7.28
C GLN A 673 -4.66 0.48 7.18
N CYS A 674 -5.76 0.97 6.60
CA CYS A 674 -5.95 2.40 6.40
C CYS A 674 -6.17 3.10 7.74
N LEU A 675 -5.26 4.01 8.08
CA LEU A 675 -5.49 4.96 9.15
C LEU A 675 -6.35 6.10 8.60
N SER A 676 -7.46 6.40 9.24
CA SER A 676 -8.42 7.41 8.82
C SER A 676 -8.69 8.38 9.96
N LEU A 677 -8.55 9.67 9.71
CA LEU A 677 -8.88 10.71 10.69
C LEU A 677 -9.52 11.93 10.03
N GLU A 678 -10.29 12.68 10.78
CA GLU A 678 -10.82 13.98 10.36
C GLU A 678 -10.04 15.11 11.03
N THR A 679 -9.70 16.15 10.25
CA THR A 679 -9.06 17.36 10.79
C THR A 679 -10.09 18.27 11.43
N ASN A 680 -9.59 19.24 12.22
CA ASN A 680 -10.35 20.43 12.57
C ASN A 680 -10.86 21.15 11.30
N GLY A 681 -11.93 21.92 11.42
CA GLY A 681 -12.41 22.80 10.36
C GLY A 681 -11.75 24.17 10.42
N VAL A 682 -11.45 24.77 9.25
CA VAL A 682 -11.02 26.17 9.17
C VAL A 682 -12.03 26.98 8.39
N MET A 683 -12.31 28.19 8.89
CA MET A 683 -13.22 29.11 8.25
C MET A 683 -12.45 30.16 7.43
N ARG A 684 -12.82 30.31 6.17
CA ARG A 684 -12.46 31.47 5.36
C ARG A 684 -13.70 32.35 5.22
N PRO A 685 -13.74 33.57 5.75
CA PRO A 685 -14.86 34.48 5.56
C PRO A 685 -14.96 34.92 4.08
N SER A 686 -16.08 35.56 3.72
CA SER A 686 -16.17 36.26 2.43
C SER A 686 -15.08 37.32 2.33
N SER A 687 -14.59 37.56 1.09
CA SER A 687 -13.63 38.65 0.84
C SER A 687 -14.25 39.99 1.25
N ARG A 688 -13.48 40.84 1.89
CA ARG A 688 -13.89 42.23 2.23
C ARG A 688 -14.24 43.07 0.99
N TYR A 689 -13.72 42.65 -0.20
CA TYR A 689 -14.00 43.34 -1.47
C TYR A 689 -15.09 42.66 -2.30
N ALA A 690 -15.66 41.55 -1.82
CA ALA A 690 -16.66 40.79 -2.60
C ALA A 690 -17.86 41.62 -3.04
N TYR A 691 -18.24 42.61 -2.22
CA TYR A 691 -19.37 43.51 -2.45
C TYR A 691 -18.96 45.00 -2.63
N ALA A 692 -17.66 45.27 -2.75
CA ALA A 692 -17.14 46.61 -2.92
C ALA A 692 -17.66 47.26 -4.22
N THR A 693 -17.94 48.56 -4.18
CA THR A 693 -18.31 49.34 -5.36
C THR A 693 -17.11 49.54 -6.28
N ALA A 694 -17.33 49.88 -7.55
CA ALA A 694 -16.25 50.17 -8.49
C ALA A 694 -15.32 51.30 -7.96
N SER A 695 -15.87 52.35 -7.40
CA SER A 695 -15.08 53.46 -6.81
C SER A 695 -14.23 53.04 -5.63
N GLU A 696 -14.71 52.09 -4.78
CA GLU A 696 -13.92 51.53 -3.68
C GLU A 696 -12.76 50.68 -4.21
N LEU A 697 -13.00 49.83 -5.20
CA LEU A 697 -11.94 49.03 -5.86
C LEU A 697 -10.89 49.90 -6.56
N GLU A 698 -11.30 50.96 -7.25
CA GLU A 698 -10.39 51.93 -7.87
C GLU A 698 -9.48 52.58 -6.80
N SER A 699 -10.06 52.97 -5.68
CA SER A 699 -9.29 53.54 -4.54
C SER A 699 -8.25 52.56 -4.00
N VAL A 700 -8.60 51.24 -3.96
CA VAL A 700 -7.67 50.21 -3.55
C VAL A 700 -6.55 50.02 -4.59
N PHE A 701 -6.88 50.01 -5.88
CA PHE A 701 -5.86 49.93 -6.92
C PHE A 701 -4.88 51.11 -6.85
N ASP A 702 -5.37 52.32 -6.59
CA ASP A 702 -4.51 53.50 -6.53
C ASP A 702 -3.59 53.52 -5.27
N LYS A 703 -4.10 53.13 -4.11
CA LYS A 703 -3.45 53.39 -2.80
C LYS A 703 -3.17 52.14 -1.96
N GLY A 704 -3.74 50.98 -2.34
CA GLY A 704 -3.64 49.76 -1.57
C GLY A 704 -2.24 49.13 -1.60
N SER A 705 -1.96 48.33 -0.59
CA SER A 705 -0.78 47.45 -0.54
C SER A 705 -0.86 46.38 -1.66
N PRO A 706 0.25 45.74 -2.06
CA PRO A 706 0.22 44.69 -3.09
C PRO A 706 -0.75 43.53 -2.78
N MET A 707 -0.91 43.15 -1.52
CA MET A 707 -1.87 42.13 -1.10
C MET A 707 -3.32 42.58 -1.28
N GLU A 708 -3.62 43.83 -0.90
CA GLU A 708 -4.95 44.42 -1.09
C GLU A 708 -5.31 44.56 -2.56
N VAL A 709 -4.36 45.01 -3.39
CA VAL A 709 -4.53 45.09 -4.84
C VAL A 709 -4.84 43.70 -5.43
N ALA A 710 -4.11 42.67 -4.99
CA ALA A 710 -4.32 41.30 -5.44
C ALA A 710 -5.71 40.75 -5.07
N GLU A 711 -6.15 40.97 -3.80
CA GLU A 711 -7.48 40.56 -3.34
C GLU A 711 -8.60 41.34 -4.06
N ALA A 712 -8.44 42.66 -4.24
CA ALA A 712 -9.38 43.49 -5.01
C ALA A 712 -9.46 43.06 -6.49
N ALA A 713 -8.35 42.66 -7.10
CA ALA A 713 -8.32 42.17 -8.47
C ALA A 713 -9.05 40.85 -8.63
N LEU A 714 -8.95 39.93 -7.65
CA LEU A 714 -9.77 38.73 -7.62
C LEU A 714 -11.28 39.05 -7.53
N ALA A 715 -11.67 39.99 -6.66
CA ALA A 715 -13.06 40.42 -6.53
C ALA A 715 -13.58 41.10 -7.80
N MET A 716 -12.76 41.93 -8.46
CA MET A 716 -13.05 42.50 -9.77
C MET A 716 -13.30 41.39 -10.81
N ARG A 717 -12.40 40.39 -10.89
CA ARG A 717 -12.51 39.27 -11.82
C ARG A 717 -13.83 38.51 -11.63
N ASP A 718 -14.16 38.18 -10.40
CA ASP A 718 -15.40 37.46 -10.07
C ASP A 718 -16.64 38.19 -10.59
N ARG A 719 -16.68 39.53 -10.48
CA ARG A 719 -17.83 40.34 -10.90
C ARG A 719 -17.84 40.80 -12.36
N VAL A 720 -16.72 40.70 -13.03
CA VAL A 720 -16.66 40.96 -14.50
C VAL A 720 -17.01 39.69 -15.29
N GLY A 721 -16.63 38.49 -14.78
CA GLY A 721 -16.77 37.22 -15.49
C GLY A 721 -18.08 36.47 -15.32
N THR A 722 -18.90 36.82 -14.31
CA THR A 722 -20.14 36.07 -13.98
C THR A 722 -21.41 36.69 -14.59
N ALA A 723 -22.38 35.85 -14.91
CA ALA A 723 -23.72 36.27 -15.37
C ALA A 723 -24.65 36.74 -14.20
N SER A 724 -24.09 37.21 -13.09
CA SER A 724 -24.84 37.58 -11.90
C SER A 724 -25.47 38.98 -12.05
N ALA A 725 -26.56 39.21 -11.26
CA ALA A 725 -27.23 40.51 -11.20
C ALA A 725 -26.37 41.65 -10.62
N GLU A 726 -25.25 41.30 -9.99
CA GLU A 726 -24.29 42.23 -9.36
C GLU A 726 -23.03 42.46 -10.24
N ARG A 727 -23.14 42.17 -11.52
CA ARG A 727 -22.08 42.41 -12.48
C ARG A 727 -21.79 43.92 -12.63
N PHE A 728 -20.52 44.29 -12.75
CA PHE A 728 -20.13 45.64 -13.12
C PHE A 728 -20.64 45.97 -14.55
N SER A 729 -21.07 47.19 -14.77
CA SER A 729 -21.35 47.68 -16.12
C SER A 729 -20.09 47.63 -16.97
N GLY A 730 -20.24 47.64 -18.29
CA GLY A 730 -19.07 47.62 -19.18
C GLY A 730 -18.12 48.80 -18.99
N GLU A 731 -18.67 49.98 -18.62
CA GLU A 731 -17.88 51.20 -18.34
C GLU A 731 -17.13 51.05 -17.00
N GLU A 732 -17.80 50.56 -15.93
CA GLU A 732 -17.16 50.30 -14.63
C GLU A 732 -16.06 49.22 -14.76
N ALA A 733 -16.30 48.13 -15.47
CA ALA A 733 -15.32 47.08 -15.70
C ALA A 733 -14.08 47.63 -16.45
N GLN A 734 -14.29 48.47 -17.47
CA GLN A 734 -13.18 49.12 -18.21
C GLN A 734 -12.41 50.10 -17.32
N SER A 735 -13.11 50.94 -16.53
CA SER A 735 -12.46 51.87 -15.57
C SER A 735 -11.60 51.15 -14.55
N LEU A 736 -12.13 50.05 -13.99
CA LEU A 736 -11.40 49.21 -13.01
C LEU A 736 -10.15 48.58 -13.65
N LEU A 737 -10.26 48.07 -14.88
CA LEU A 737 -9.12 47.53 -15.59
C LEU A 737 -8.06 48.60 -15.85
N ASP A 738 -8.48 49.79 -16.31
CA ASP A 738 -7.57 50.91 -16.60
C ASP A 738 -6.87 51.36 -15.30
N ALA A 739 -7.56 51.35 -14.12
CA ALA A 739 -6.97 51.63 -12.84
C ALA A 739 -5.93 50.55 -12.44
N LEU A 740 -6.23 49.29 -12.63
CA LEU A 740 -5.30 48.17 -12.38
C LEU A 740 -4.06 48.25 -13.31
N LEU A 741 -4.26 48.56 -14.59
CA LEU A 741 -3.17 48.72 -15.58
C LEU A 741 -2.26 49.93 -15.25
N ARG A 742 -2.83 51.03 -14.74
CA ARG A 742 -2.01 52.16 -14.25
C ARG A 742 -1.18 51.76 -13.02
N ARG A 743 -1.74 50.94 -12.16
CA ARG A 743 -1.09 50.50 -10.89
C ARG A 743 0.01 49.48 -11.11
N PHE A 744 -0.15 48.55 -12.05
CA PHE A 744 0.71 47.39 -12.29
C PHE A 744 2.21 47.75 -12.40
N PRO A 745 2.64 48.75 -13.24
CA PRO A 745 4.06 49.13 -13.33
C PRO A 745 4.68 49.58 -12.01
N HIS A 746 3.85 50.10 -11.08
CA HIS A 746 4.29 50.65 -9.78
C HIS A 746 4.29 49.62 -8.64
N LEU A 747 3.83 48.41 -8.89
CA LEU A 747 3.95 47.31 -7.93
C LEU A 747 5.39 46.82 -7.85
N SER A 748 5.78 46.31 -6.67
CA SER A 748 7.03 45.57 -6.56
C SER A 748 7.01 44.35 -7.46
N ARG A 749 8.18 43.79 -7.83
CA ARG A 749 8.28 42.54 -8.58
C ARG A 749 7.40 41.43 -8.00
N ASP A 750 7.47 41.23 -6.69
CA ASP A 750 6.73 40.18 -5.99
C ASP A 750 5.22 40.43 -6.05
N GLY A 751 4.78 41.70 -5.97
CA GLY A 751 3.38 42.08 -6.16
C GLY A 751 2.86 41.90 -7.58
N LYS A 752 3.70 42.16 -8.60
CA LYS A 752 3.39 41.87 -10.01
C LYS A 752 3.22 40.38 -10.24
N LEU A 753 4.16 39.55 -9.75
CA LEU A 753 4.13 38.09 -9.84
C LEU A 753 2.93 37.50 -9.10
N LEU A 754 2.61 38.00 -7.92
CA LEU A 754 1.41 37.60 -7.17
C LEU A 754 0.16 37.86 -8.00
N LEU A 755 -0.01 39.07 -8.53
CA LEU A 755 -1.17 39.47 -9.32
C LEU A 755 -1.34 38.59 -10.56
N LEU A 756 -0.27 38.34 -11.30
CA LEU A 756 -0.27 37.51 -12.50
C LEU A 756 -0.59 36.03 -12.18
N ALA A 757 -0.10 35.52 -11.06
CA ALA A 757 -0.31 34.11 -10.67
C ALA A 757 -1.75 33.82 -10.18
N ILE A 758 -2.41 34.79 -9.52
CA ILE A 758 -3.78 34.60 -9.03
C ILE A 758 -4.87 34.91 -10.06
N LEU A 759 -4.59 35.77 -11.02
CA LEU A 759 -5.53 36.08 -12.09
C LEU A 759 -5.45 34.99 -13.17
N PRO A 760 -6.53 34.24 -13.44
CA PRO A 760 -6.50 33.18 -14.43
C PRO A 760 -6.26 33.72 -15.83
N ASN A 761 -5.66 32.89 -16.65
CA ASN A 761 -5.51 33.06 -18.08
C ASN A 761 -6.87 32.84 -18.77
N SER A 762 -7.60 33.85 -19.04
CA SER A 762 -8.97 33.74 -19.55
C SER A 762 -9.08 34.30 -20.97
N SER A 763 -9.28 33.39 -21.93
CA SER A 763 -9.79 33.74 -23.28
C SER A 763 -11.20 34.36 -23.24
N ALA A 764 -11.88 34.37 -22.13
CA ALA A 764 -13.20 34.94 -21.95
C ALA A 764 -13.19 36.44 -21.62
N MET A 765 -12.04 37.03 -21.30
CA MET A 765 -11.90 38.42 -20.93
C MET A 765 -10.82 39.11 -21.78
N THR A 766 -11.22 39.67 -22.96
CA THR A 766 -10.38 40.56 -23.80
C THR A 766 -9.72 41.68 -22.99
N ALA A 767 -10.24 42.00 -21.84
CA ALA A 767 -9.69 42.97 -20.90
C ALA A 767 -8.39 42.53 -20.23
N MET A 768 -8.17 41.22 -20.01
CA MET A 768 -6.93 40.71 -19.40
C MET A 768 -5.76 40.60 -20.38
N ASP A 769 -6.04 40.54 -21.68
CA ASP A 769 -4.98 40.53 -22.72
C ASP A 769 -4.15 41.80 -22.64
N ARG A 770 -4.70 42.95 -22.21
CA ARG A 770 -3.98 44.19 -21.97
C ARG A 770 -3.02 44.11 -20.78
N LEU A 771 -3.38 43.34 -19.72
CA LEU A 771 -2.49 43.12 -18.60
C LEU A 771 -1.31 42.24 -19.01
N ASP A 772 -1.58 41.20 -19.82
CA ASP A 772 -0.57 40.31 -20.34
C ASP A 772 0.38 41.03 -21.30
N ASP A 773 -0.17 41.94 -22.12
CA ASP A 773 0.61 42.81 -23.02
C ASP A 773 1.56 43.76 -22.23
N VAL A 774 1.09 44.34 -21.13
CA VAL A 774 1.95 45.18 -20.27
C VAL A 774 3.00 44.31 -19.57
N ALA A 775 2.63 43.12 -19.08
CA ALA A 775 3.49 42.23 -18.31
C ALA A 775 4.62 41.60 -19.14
N GLN A 776 4.35 41.25 -20.40
CA GLN A 776 5.39 40.73 -21.33
C GLN A 776 6.45 41.78 -21.72
N HIS A 777 6.18 43.06 -21.50
CA HIS A 777 7.11 44.15 -21.72
C HIS A 777 7.68 44.75 -20.42
N ASP A 778 7.49 44.07 -19.31
CA ASP A 778 7.99 44.53 -18.01
C ASP A 778 9.53 44.60 -18.00
N PRO A 779 10.14 45.61 -17.36
CA PRO A 779 11.62 45.71 -17.25
C PRO A 779 12.23 44.56 -16.47
N ASP A 780 11.46 43.85 -15.62
CA ASP A 780 11.96 42.70 -14.84
C ASP A 780 11.82 41.41 -15.64
N PRO A 781 12.95 40.75 -16.02
CA PRO A 781 12.93 39.54 -16.84
C PRO A 781 12.22 38.36 -16.16
N MET A 782 12.11 38.36 -14.83
CA MET A 782 11.39 37.31 -14.09
C MET A 782 9.88 37.42 -14.29
N VAL A 783 9.35 38.65 -14.32
CA VAL A 783 7.95 38.94 -14.62
C VAL A 783 7.62 38.52 -16.06
N VAL A 784 8.48 38.91 -17.03
CA VAL A 784 8.33 38.54 -18.46
C VAL A 784 8.31 37.01 -18.62
N ARG A 785 9.29 36.31 -17.98
CA ARG A 785 9.40 34.86 -18.07
C ARG A 785 8.18 34.14 -17.49
N PHE A 786 7.70 34.56 -16.31
CA PHE A 786 6.51 34.02 -15.71
C PHE A 786 5.27 34.23 -16.61
N THR A 787 5.11 35.44 -17.20
CA THR A 787 4.02 35.74 -18.10
C THR A 787 4.03 34.82 -19.32
N MET A 788 5.20 34.61 -19.94
CA MET A 788 5.34 33.68 -21.07
C MET A 788 4.90 32.24 -20.71
N MET A 789 5.25 31.75 -19.53
CA MET A 789 4.95 30.37 -19.16
C MET A 789 3.50 30.17 -18.70
N ALA A 790 2.95 31.11 -17.94
CA ALA A 790 1.69 30.95 -17.24
C ALA A 790 0.49 31.57 -17.99
N ARG A 791 0.71 32.55 -18.90
CA ARG A 791 -0.35 33.39 -19.50
C ARG A 791 -0.36 33.38 -21.03
N LEU A 792 -0.19 32.18 -21.58
CA LEU A 792 0.05 31.94 -23.02
C LEU A 792 -0.93 32.54 -24.00
N PRO A 793 -2.27 32.58 -23.81
CA PRO A 793 -3.19 33.15 -24.82
C PRO A 793 -3.00 34.65 -25.05
N GLY A 794 -2.46 35.39 -24.07
CA GLY A 794 -2.24 36.84 -24.19
C GLY A 794 -0.82 37.21 -24.64
N VAL A 795 0.08 36.22 -24.86
CA VAL A 795 1.48 36.52 -25.21
C VAL A 795 1.63 36.70 -26.72
N ASP A 796 2.27 37.79 -27.14
CA ASP A 796 2.56 38.06 -28.55
C ASP A 796 3.51 37.01 -29.13
N ALA A 797 3.17 36.46 -30.29
CA ALA A 797 4.02 35.53 -31.02
C ALA A 797 5.43 36.07 -31.27
N HIS A 798 5.59 37.40 -31.32
CA HIS A 798 6.88 38.05 -31.45
C HIS A 798 7.73 37.89 -30.18
N ALA A 799 7.16 38.00 -28.98
CA ALA A 799 7.86 37.80 -27.71
C ALA A 799 8.39 36.37 -27.56
N LEU A 800 7.83 35.42 -28.29
CA LEU A 800 8.28 34.02 -28.29
C LEU A 800 9.39 33.71 -29.29
N GLN A 801 9.92 34.73 -30.02
CA GLN A 801 11.03 34.54 -30.93
C GLN A 801 12.35 34.53 -30.19
N GLU A 802 13.10 33.44 -30.29
CA GLU A 802 14.41 33.27 -29.64
C GLU A 802 15.41 34.41 -30.00
N SER A 803 15.29 34.94 -31.24
CA SER A 803 16.13 36.04 -31.73
C SER A 803 16.00 37.35 -30.94
N GLN A 804 14.93 37.55 -30.19
CA GLN A 804 14.76 38.69 -29.30
C GLN A 804 15.57 38.61 -28.01
N TRP A 805 15.95 37.38 -27.63
CA TRP A 805 16.64 37.12 -26.39
C TRP A 805 18.13 36.83 -26.58
N ILE A 806 18.76 37.44 -27.57
CA ILE A 806 20.19 37.31 -27.85
C ILE A 806 20.96 37.73 -26.59
N GLY A 807 21.80 36.82 -26.09
CA GLY A 807 22.58 37.04 -24.87
C GLY A 807 21.85 36.69 -23.56
N ASN A 808 20.60 36.13 -23.66
CA ASN A 808 19.91 35.58 -22.50
C ASN A 808 19.38 34.16 -22.82
N ASP A 809 20.24 33.19 -22.65
CA ASP A 809 19.97 31.78 -23.01
C ASP A 809 18.73 31.21 -22.29
N LEU A 810 18.47 31.61 -21.04
CA LEU A 810 17.34 31.15 -20.28
C LEU A 810 16.01 31.66 -20.87
N MET A 811 15.98 32.93 -21.28
CA MET A 811 14.80 33.51 -21.92
C MET A 811 14.55 32.89 -23.30
N ALA A 812 15.61 32.65 -24.07
CA ALA A 812 15.54 31.99 -25.37
C ALA A 812 15.00 30.55 -25.25
N ARG A 813 15.52 29.78 -24.30
CA ARG A 813 15.00 28.43 -23.99
C ARG A 813 13.52 28.45 -23.54
N THR A 814 13.13 29.43 -22.70
CA THR A 814 11.73 29.61 -22.27
C THR A 814 10.82 29.89 -23.48
N ALA A 815 11.19 30.86 -24.32
CA ALA A 815 10.42 31.21 -25.53
C ALA A 815 10.28 30.03 -26.50
N LYS A 816 11.34 29.24 -26.67
CA LYS A 816 11.34 28.00 -27.46
C LYS A 816 10.38 26.96 -26.91
N ALA A 817 10.53 26.59 -25.62
CA ALA A 817 9.70 25.57 -24.97
C ALA A 817 8.22 25.92 -24.99
N VAL A 818 7.88 27.19 -24.73
CA VAL A 818 6.52 27.70 -24.76
C VAL A 818 5.94 27.68 -26.20
N ARG A 819 6.72 28.08 -27.20
CA ARG A 819 6.30 28.03 -28.61
C ARG A 819 6.04 26.61 -29.10
N GLU A 820 6.90 25.67 -28.76
CA GLU A 820 6.76 24.26 -29.09
C GLU A 820 5.52 23.66 -28.43
N ARG A 821 5.25 24.04 -27.16
CA ARG A 821 4.06 23.63 -26.43
C ARG A 821 2.77 24.17 -27.07
N LEU A 822 2.78 25.43 -27.58
CA LEU A 822 1.65 26.01 -28.31
C LEU A 822 1.42 25.32 -29.67
N ALA A 823 2.49 24.92 -30.35
CA ALA A 823 2.41 24.25 -31.66
C ALA A 823 1.87 22.82 -31.53
N ASP A 824 2.02 22.18 -30.38
CA ASP A 824 1.66 20.78 -30.17
C ASP A 824 0.14 20.53 -30.03
N ASN A 825 -0.71 21.40 -30.45
CA ASN A 825 -2.19 21.35 -30.60
C ASN A 825 -2.92 20.31 -29.69
N ARG A 826 -2.18 19.53 -28.90
CA ARG A 826 -2.66 18.47 -28.01
C ARG A 826 -3.17 19.02 -26.70
N ARG A 827 -2.90 20.31 -26.42
CA ARG A 827 -3.14 20.92 -25.12
C ARG A 827 -3.75 22.28 -25.29
N THR A 828 -5.06 22.31 -25.43
CA THR A 828 -5.79 23.54 -25.18
C THR A 828 -5.68 23.82 -23.69
N PHE A 829 -5.18 25.00 -23.31
CA PHE A 829 -5.33 25.56 -21.96
C PHE A 829 -6.82 25.83 -21.70
N ALA A 830 -7.63 24.78 -21.80
CA ALA A 830 -9.00 24.88 -21.38
C ALA A 830 -8.93 25.07 -19.85
N ARG A 831 -9.52 26.17 -19.40
CA ARG A 831 -9.94 26.33 -18.00
C ARG A 831 -10.34 24.94 -17.48
N PRO A 832 -9.82 24.46 -16.30
CA PRO A 832 -10.35 23.25 -15.72
C PRO A 832 -11.85 23.45 -15.58
N ARG A 833 -12.65 22.77 -16.43
CA ARG A 833 -14.08 22.73 -16.24
C ARG A 833 -14.28 22.07 -14.88
N LEU A 834 -14.80 22.81 -13.93
CA LEU A 834 -15.24 22.19 -12.68
C LEU A 834 -16.20 21.06 -13.09
N PRO A 835 -16.07 19.86 -12.52
CA PRO A 835 -16.97 18.75 -12.81
C PRO A 835 -18.40 19.18 -12.42
N GLY A 836 -19.20 19.54 -13.38
CA GLY A 836 -20.52 20.13 -13.26
C GLY A 836 -20.94 20.92 -14.49
N ASP A 837 -19.99 21.45 -15.26
CA ASP A 837 -20.23 22.20 -16.51
C ASP A 837 -20.49 21.29 -17.73
N ALA A 838 -20.61 19.97 -17.55
CA ALA A 838 -20.86 19.00 -18.61
C ALA A 838 -22.35 18.80 -18.97
N ALA A 839 -23.19 19.71 -18.59
CA ALA A 839 -24.63 19.60 -18.86
C ALA A 839 -25.10 20.60 -19.91
N ASP A 840 -24.45 20.74 -21.05
CA ASP A 840 -25.07 21.37 -22.28
C ASP A 840 -24.15 21.16 -23.48
N THR A 841 -23.90 19.90 -23.84
CA THR A 841 -23.51 19.56 -25.22
C THR A 841 -24.76 18.96 -25.89
N PRO A 842 -25.34 19.56 -26.92
CA PRO A 842 -26.42 18.92 -27.66
C PRO A 842 -25.87 17.61 -28.25
N SER A 843 -26.51 16.51 -27.87
CA SER A 843 -26.27 15.20 -28.48
C SER A 843 -26.40 15.33 -29.99
N SER A 844 -25.30 15.18 -30.72
CA SER A 844 -25.34 14.97 -32.16
C SER A 844 -26.08 13.66 -32.45
N PRO A 845 -27.22 13.64 -33.13
CA PRO A 845 -27.81 12.41 -33.62
C PRO A 845 -27.05 12.02 -34.90
N ASP A 846 -26.51 10.85 -34.92
CA ASP A 846 -26.06 10.06 -36.07
C ASP A 846 -24.60 9.53 -35.95
N ALA A 847 -24.53 8.37 -35.33
CA ALA A 847 -23.54 7.36 -35.68
C ALA A 847 -24.24 5.98 -35.61
N SER A 848 -24.79 5.57 -36.77
CA SER A 848 -25.24 4.20 -36.99
C SER A 848 -24.08 3.21 -36.79
N PRO A 849 -24.32 2.03 -36.18
CA PRO A 849 -23.29 1.01 -36.04
C PRO A 849 -23.06 0.32 -37.38
N ALA A 850 -21.87 0.43 -37.90
CA ALA A 850 -21.38 -0.41 -38.99
C ALA A 850 -21.09 -1.81 -38.43
N LYS A 851 -21.55 -2.81 -39.18
CA LYS A 851 -21.56 -4.28 -38.96
C LYS A 851 -20.22 -4.87 -38.57
#